data_57af90962d20d3654a708505cfe7ac33
#
_entry.id   57af90962d20d3654a708505cfe7ac33
#
_cell.length_a   1.000
_cell.length_b   1.000
_cell.length_c   1.000
_cell.angle_alpha   90.00
_cell.angle_beta   90.00
_cell.angle_gamma   90.00
#
_symmetry.space_group_name_H-M   'P 1'
#
loop_
_entity.id
_entity.type
_entity.pdbx_description
1 polymer ?
#
loop_
_entity_poly.entity_id
_entity_poly.type
_entity_poly.pdbx_seq_one_letter_code
_entity_poly.pdbx_strand_id
1 'polypeptide(L)'
;MTESPPLGRVVATELKPSTPHQFHFWTARESPIGIGAIVRVEEDGRVVFGVVTDAFAYSDLVTPMHAVIGADGDPVGVGAEPTARTEIRLFTAAVLRQMPEEPLQPVPLGPVWLASDADVVLALRMDAYTGGERATGIPVGLYAAGGLEAPVYLDCDFLLGPEAAHLNITGVSGLATKTSAVEFMLSSIFQTFPAHKGTVGAVCFNVKGPDLCFLDQPAALGQEDTRQYDRMGLLPVPFENVRYYAPLKADGVNLNSLRTHEALAGNTEPLVWGLREVLDYAEVVLNRDDIDAKADAFIDFLSERVVGREYRDETLRGKPFLVQSFADLDEFFRSIFDFMEALGRGSEVWKTHHLATIRKVRNRLSNISTRSKGLVTDDGVANDLPWGHFEDRSMHVIDVAGLDPLAQDLVFARVVSKLREHLERRDLGVDHVVVFVDELNKYAPAEGPDTYVRKMLLDLSERGRYLGLVLFSAQQFRSQVQRRVTGNAGTGIYGRMDMDELAMPAYGTISPATKIKLATLPKGELMLRHPHFTQPIFVKFPRPAVLNGREGIELFPPAVELPFADAVARQMRGLDRRVSADAVRDLIEGRREADVRRALSATRRERPDDAYAFFNACLGRRVNAEVAAPRRGIPALKRVDDPYGG
;
A
#
# COMPACT_ATOMS: atom_id res chain seq x y z
N MET A 1 11.57 -41.16 -16.27
CA MET A 1 10.27 -40.50 -16.12
C MET A 1 9.53 -40.72 -17.42
N THR A 2 8.43 -41.46 -17.42
CA THR A 2 7.59 -41.64 -18.63
C THR A 2 6.96 -40.29 -18.95
N GLU A 3 7.34 -39.71 -20.08
CA GLU A 3 6.70 -38.47 -20.56
C GLU A 3 5.18 -38.72 -20.68
N SER A 4 4.38 -37.80 -20.13
CA SER A 4 2.94 -37.83 -20.32
C SER A 4 2.62 -37.80 -21.81
N PRO A 5 1.58 -38.52 -22.29
CA PRO A 5 1.23 -38.49 -23.70
C PRO A 5 0.82 -37.10 -24.13
N PRO A 6 1.04 -36.70 -25.40
CA PRO A 6 0.61 -35.40 -25.91
C PRO A 6 -0.92 -35.27 -25.85
N LEU A 7 -1.40 -34.12 -25.49
CA LEU A 7 -2.83 -33.81 -25.39
C LEU A 7 -3.49 -33.52 -26.74
N GLY A 8 -2.67 -33.09 -27.70
CA GLY A 8 -3.15 -32.66 -29.02
C GLY A 8 -1.99 -32.30 -29.95
N ARG A 9 -2.29 -31.54 -30.97
CA ARG A 9 -1.33 -31.09 -31.99
C ARG A 9 -1.63 -29.68 -32.49
N VAL A 10 -0.59 -28.91 -32.76
CA VAL A 10 -0.70 -27.60 -33.39
C VAL A 10 -1.30 -27.74 -34.78
N VAL A 11 -2.20 -26.85 -35.13
CA VAL A 11 -2.86 -26.77 -36.44
C VAL A 11 -2.72 -25.35 -36.99
N ALA A 12 -2.46 -25.25 -38.29
CA ALA A 12 -2.42 -23.98 -38.99
C ALA A 12 -3.24 -24.07 -40.30
N THR A 13 -3.98 -23.03 -40.61
CA THR A 13 -4.74 -22.86 -41.81
C THR A 13 -4.57 -21.43 -42.33
N GLU A 14 -5.02 -21.14 -43.54
CA GLU A 14 -4.99 -19.76 -44.08
C GLU A 14 -5.74 -18.75 -43.17
N LEU A 15 -6.85 -19.16 -42.56
CA LEU A 15 -7.68 -18.32 -41.70
C LEU A 15 -7.15 -18.29 -40.23
N LYS A 16 -6.42 -19.30 -39.83
CA LYS A 16 -5.81 -19.44 -38.47
C LYS A 16 -4.36 -19.88 -38.61
N PRO A 17 -3.46 -19.00 -39.04
CA PRO A 17 -2.05 -19.34 -39.19
C PRO A 17 -1.38 -19.46 -37.81
N SER A 18 -0.35 -20.31 -37.72
CA SER A 18 0.62 -20.27 -36.63
C SER A 18 1.55 -19.09 -36.84
N THR A 19 1.79 -18.32 -35.80
CA THR A 19 2.63 -17.11 -35.80
C THR A 19 3.69 -17.20 -34.70
N PRO A 20 4.68 -16.28 -34.62
CA PRO A 20 5.60 -16.22 -33.49
C PRO A 20 4.94 -15.87 -32.15
N HIS A 21 3.72 -15.31 -32.17
CA HIS A 21 3.05 -14.76 -30.98
C HIS A 21 1.79 -15.53 -30.59
N GLN A 22 1.26 -16.36 -31.51
CA GLN A 22 0.00 -17.06 -31.30
C GLN A 22 -0.03 -18.34 -32.17
N PHE A 23 -0.63 -19.40 -31.62
CA PHE A 23 -0.87 -20.62 -32.35
C PHE A 23 -2.21 -21.24 -31.96
N HIS A 24 -2.66 -22.19 -32.78
CA HIS A 24 -3.89 -22.94 -32.58
C HIS A 24 -3.55 -24.41 -32.47
N PHE A 25 -4.28 -25.14 -31.63
CA PHE A 25 -4.10 -26.59 -31.50
C PHE A 25 -5.41 -27.27 -31.18
N TRP A 26 -5.56 -28.50 -31.64
CA TRP A 26 -6.70 -29.33 -31.28
C TRP A 26 -6.32 -30.32 -30.21
N THR A 27 -7.31 -30.80 -29.42
CA THR A 27 -7.14 -31.82 -28.41
C THR A 27 -8.26 -32.87 -28.50
N ALA A 28 -8.05 -34.00 -27.83
CA ALA A 28 -9.11 -34.96 -27.57
C ALA A 28 -10.23 -34.31 -26.72
N ARG A 29 -11.44 -34.89 -26.80
CA ARG A 29 -12.64 -34.37 -26.13
C ARG A 29 -12.49 -34.25 -24.60
N GLU A 30 -11.75 -35.18 -23.99
CA GLU A 30 -11.58 -35.27 -22.53
C GLU A 30 -10.34 -34.54 -22.00
N SER A 31 -9.84 -33.56 -22.74
CA SER A 31 -8.67 -32.80 -22.35
C SER A 31 -8.96 -31.91 -21.12
N PRO A 32 -8.06 -31.90 -20.11
CA PRO A 32 -8.21 -31.07 -18.91
C PRO A 32 -7.86 -29.58 -19.12
N ILE A 33 -7.64 -29.17 -20.37
CA ILE A 33 -7.20 -27.81 -20.70
C ILE A 33 -8.35 -26.81 -20.70
N GLY A 34 -8.11 -25.62 -20.15
CA GLY A 34 -9.00 -24.48 -20.20
C GLY A 34 -8.26 -23.17 -20.39
N ILE A 35 -8.98 -22.06 -20.44
CA ILE A 35 -8.41 -20.70 -20.53
C ILE A 35 -7.50 -20.44 -19.33
N GLY A 36 -6.25 -20.02 -19.61
CA GLY A 36 -5.20 -19.82 -18.63
C GLY A 36 -4.26 -21.01 -18.44
N ALA A 37 -4.55 -22.17 -19.07
CA ALA A 37 -3.61 -23.31 -19.04
C ALA A 37 -2.34 -23.00 -19.83
N ILE A 38 -1.17 -23.34 -19.27
CA ILE A 38 0.11 -23.28 -19.97
C ILE A 38 0.34 -24.62 -20.66
N VAL A 39 0.72 -24.55 -21.93
CA VAL A 39 1.01 -25.69 -22.80
C VAL A 39 2.42 -25.57 -23.37
N ARG A 40 3.02 -26.73 -23.65
CA ARG A 40 4.33 -26.88 -24.30
C ARG A 40 4.14 -27.51 -25.67
N VAL A 41 4.85 -26.96 -26.66
CA VAL A 41 5.03 -27.55 -28.00
C VAL A 41 6.50 -27.84 -28.17
N GLU A 42 6.84 -29.03 -28.65
CA GLU A 42 8.24 -29.38 -28.96
C GLU A 42 8.30 -30.06 -30.32
N GLU A 43 9.12 -29.53 -31.21
CA GLU A 43 9.34 -30.08 -32.54
C GLU A 43 10.67 -29.53 -33.09
N ASP A 44 11.44 -30.39 -33.75
CA ASP A 44 12.72 -30.07 -34.41
C ASP A 44 13.73 -29.31 -33.52
N GLY A 45 13.82 -29.67 -32.23
CA GLY A 45 14.73 -29.05 -31.26
C GLY A 45 14.31 -27.68 -30.78
N ARG A 46 13.08 -27.25 -31.09
CA ARG A 46 12.47 -26.01 -30.59
C ARG A 46 11.40 -26.33 -29.56
N VAL A 47 11.43 -25.59 -28.47
CA VAL A 47 10.41 -25.66 -27.42
C VAL A 47 9.68 -24.33 -27.37
N VAL A 48 8.35 -24.38 -27.40
CA VAL A 48 7.50 -23.18 -27.31
C VAL A 48 6.49 -23.37 -26.18
N PHE A 49 6.40 -22.38 -25.31
CA PHE A 49 5.40 -22.31 -24.26
C PHE A 49 4.32 -21.30 -24.63
N GLY A 50 3.05 -21.65 -24.40
CA GLY A 50 1.94 -20.76 -24.65
C GLY A 50 0.89 -20.85 -23.56
N VAL A 51 0.16 -19.77 -23.33
CA VAL A 51 -1.00 -19.71 -22.43
C VAL A 51 -2.28 -19.71 -23.25
N VAL A 52 -3.22 -20.57 -22.91
CA VAL A 52 -4.52 -20.68 -23.60
C VAL A 52 -5.36 -19.44 -23.32
N THR A 53 -5.73 -18.74 -24.40
CA THR A 53 -6.54 -17.51 -24.35
C THR A 53 -7.99 -17.72 -24.78
N ASP A 54 -8.27 -18.71 -25.64
CA ASP A 54 -9.60 -19.00 -26.18
C ASP A 54 -9.79 -20.51 -26.38
N ALA A 55 -11.06 -20.95 -26.31
CA ALA A 55 -11.45 -22.34 -26.48
C ALA A 55 -12.73 -22.45 -27.29
N PHE A 56 -12.75 -23.37 -28.26
CA PHE A 56 -13.88 -23.59 -29.18
C PHE A 56 -14.17 -25.07 -29.32
N ALA A 57 -15.42 -25.42 -29.52
CA ALA A 57 -15.82 -26.74 -29.93
C ALA A 57 -16.41 -26.66 -31.35
N TYR A 58 -15.97 -27.53 -32.21
CA TYR A 58 -16.44 -27.64 -33.60
C TYR A 58 -16.92 -29.04 -33.90
N SER A 59 -17.86 -29.15 -34.82
CA SER A 59 -18.26 -30.40 -35.46
C SER A 59 -18.08 -30.29 -36.98
N ASP A 60 -18.18 -31.41 -37.68
CA ASP A 60 -18.15 -31.47 -39.15
C ASP A 60 -19.39 -30.88 -39.83
N LEU A 61 -20.32 -30.35 -39.03
CA LEU A 61 -21.59 -29.81 -39.53
C LEU A 61 -21.42 -28.38 -40.04
N VAL A 62 -22.01 -28.12 -41.20
CA VAL A 62 -21.96 -26.79 -41.82
C VAL A 62 -22.87 -25.79 -41.12
N THR A 63 -24.01 -26.25 -40.59
CA THR A 63 -25.00 -25.41 -39.90
C THR A 63 -25.56 -26.12 -38.65
N PRO A 64 -26.02 -25.38 -37.61
CA PRO A 64 -26.72 -25.95 -36.46
C PRO A 64 -28.00 -26.74 -36.85
N MET A 65 -28.64 -26.39 -37.95
CA MET A 65 -29.81 -27.10 -38.48
C MET A 65 -29.50 -28.58 -38.79
N HIS A 66 -28.31 -28.86 -39.33
CA HIS A 66 -27.90 -30.22 -39.61
C HIS A 66 -27.75 -31.06 -38.33
N ALA A 67 -27.39 -30.44 -37.18
CA ALA A 67 -27.34 -31.14 -35.91
C ALA A 67 -28.75 -31.60 -35.46
N VAL A 68 -29.75 -30.68 -35.58
CA VAL A 68 -31.13 -30.97 -35.19
C VAL A 68 -31.72 -32.05 -36.09
N ILE A 69 -31.50 -31.97 -37.39
CA ILE A 69 -31.99 -32.97 -38.36
C ILE A 69 -31.32 -34.33 -38.11
N GLY A 70 -30.00 -34.37 -37.88
CA GLY A 70 -29.27 -35.59 -37.65
C GLY A 70 -29.64 -36.27 -36.33
N ALA A 71 -30.12 -35.53 -35.35
CA ALA A 71 -30.63 -36.03 -34.07
C ALA A 71 -32.15 -36.29 -34.08
N ASP A 72 -32.80 -36.12 -35.22
CA ASP A 72 -34.28 -36.21 -35.38
C ASP A 72 -35.06 -35.34 -34.35
N GLY A 73 -34.47 -34.23 -33.97
CA GLY A 73 -34.99 -33.31 -32.95
C GLY A 73 -34.87 -33.78 -31.48
N ASP A 74 -34.31 -34.96 -31.22
CA ASP A 74 -34.10 -35.52 -29.88
C ASP A 74 -32.70 -35.13 -29.34
N PRO A 75 -32.60 -34.30 -28.30
CA PRO A 75 -31.33 -33.89 -27.74
C PRO A 75 -30.54 -35.06 -27.05
N VAL A 76 -31.22 -36.17 -26.75
CA VAL A 76 -30.61 -37.38 -26.10
C VAL A 76 -30.31 -38.46 -27.14
N GLY A 77 -30.94 -38.46 -28.30
CA GLY A 77 -30.86 -39.49 -29.33
C GLY A 77 -29.53 -39.63 -30.07
N VAL A 78 -28.58 -38.75 -29.82
CA VAL A 78 -27.24 -38.71 -30.48
C VAL A 78 -26.40 -39.96 -30.22
N GLY A 79 -26.71 -40.75 -29.21
CA GLY A 79 -26.00 -42.01 -28.87
C GLY A 79 -26.39 -43.23 -29.68
N ALA A 80 -27.43 -43.19 -30.55
CA ALA A 80 -27.93 -44.31 -31.31
C ALA A 80 -27.40 -44.38 -32.76
N GLU A 81 -26.62 -43.39 -33.20
CA GLU A 81 -26.06 -43.39 -34.56
C GLU A 81 -24.83 -44.33 -34.65
N PRO A 82 -24.71 -45.12 -35.73
CA PRO A 82 -23.58 -46.03 -35.95
C PRO A 82 -22.25 -45.31 -36.24
N THR A 83 -22.26 -43.99 -36.42
CA THR A 83 -21.09 -43.15 -36.62
C THR A 83 -21.17 -41.96 -35.66
N ALA A 84 -20.47 -42.08 -34.52
CA ALA A 84 -20.31 -40.94 -33.63
C ALA A 84 -19.66 -39.77 -34.39
N ARG A 85 -20.35 -38.61 -34.45
CA ARG A 85 -19.82 -37.41 -35.10
C ARG A 85 -18.63 -36.91 -34.31
N THR A 86 -17.58 -36.54 -35.02
CA THR A 86 -16.35 -36.03 -34.42
C THR A 86 -16.56 -34.64 -33.87
N GLU A 87 -16.46 -34.45 -32.56
CA GLU A 87 -16.34 -33.15 -31.93
C GLU A 87 -14.84 -32.81 -31.82
N ILE A 88 -14.48 -31.65 -32.38
CA ILE A 88 -13.11 -31.15 -32.37
C ILE A 88 -13.03 -30.00 -31.35
N ARG A 89 -12.16 -30.12 -30.37
CA ARG A 89 -11.84 -29.02 -29.47
C ARG A 89 -10.61 -28.29 -29.97
N LEU A 90 -10.78 -27.03 -30.28
CA LEU A 90 -9.73 -26.15 -30.77
C LEU A 90 -9.44 -25.05 -29.74
N PHE A 91 -8.19 -24.89 -29.43
CA PHE A 91 -7.72 -23.87 -28.52
C PHE A 91 -6.82 -22.88 -29.25
N THR A 92 -6.86 -21.62 -28.78
CA THR A 92 -5.90 -20.60 -29.16
C THR A 92 -4.98 -20.33 -27.99
N ALA A 93 -3.67 -20.31 -28.22
CA ALA A 93 -2.68 -20.00 -27.20
C ALA A 93 -1.80 -18.82 -27.64
N ALA A 94 -1.59 -17.88 -26.75
CA ALA A 94 -0.60 -16.82 -26.92
C ALA A 94 0.77 -17.30 -26.43
N VAL A 95 1.83 -17.02 -27.19
CA VAL A 95 3.18 -17.47 -26.87
C VAL A 95 3.72 -16.73 -25.64
N LEU A 96 4.21 -17.47 -24.66
CA LEU A 96 4.92 -16.99 -23.48
C LEU A 96 6.43 -16.90 -23.73
N ARG A 97 7.03 -17.97 -24.23
CA ARG A 97 8.47 -18.07 -24.50
C ARG A 97 8.75 -19.08 -25.59
N GLN A 98 9.76 -18.82 -26.41
CA GLN A 98 10.33 -19.79 -27.35
C GLN A 98 11.79 -20.06 -26.96
N MET A 99 12.22 -21.29 -27.16
CA MET A 99 13.60 -21.70 -26.91
C MET A 99 14.13 -22.48 -28.13
N PRO A 100 15.19 -21.99 -28.81
CA PRO A 100 15.88 -20.72 -28.56
C PRO A 100 14.97 -19.50 -28.81
N GLU A 101 15.28 -18.36 -28.16
CA GLU A 101 14.47 -17.14 -28.26
C GLU A 101 14.62 -16.47 -29.65
N GLU A 102 15.76 -16.65 -30.27
CA GLU A 102 16.07 -16.12 -31.60
C GLU A 102 16.58 -17.21 -32.56
N PRO A 103 16.26 -17.13 -33.84
CA PRO A 103 15.35 -16.15 -34.48
C PRO A 103 13.89 -16.41 -34.15
N LEU A 104 13.11 -15.34 -33.98
CA LEU A 104 11.69 -15.42 -33.69
C LEU A 104 10.91 -15.97 -34.90
N GLN A 105 10.39 -17.19 -34.79
CA GLN A 105 9.74 -17.90 -35.89
C GLN A 105 8.34 -18.38 -35.49
N PRO A 106 7.46 -18.66 -36.47
CA PRO A 106 6.15 -19.29 -36.19
C PRO A 106 6.30 -20.57 -35.38
N VAL A 107 5.31 -20.82 -34.51
CA VAL A 107 5.28 -22.06 -33.70
C VAL A 107 5.18 -23.27 -34.63
N PRO A 108 6.02 -24.32 -34.45
CA PRO A 108 6.02 -25.49 -35.31
C PRO A 108 4.72 -26.31 -35.15
N LEU A 109 4.36 -27.07 -36.20
CA LEU A 109 3.18 -27.93 -36.22
C LEU A 109 3.41 -29.25 -35.48
N GLY A 110 3.88 -29.16 -34.23
CA GLY A 110 4.25 -30.27 -33.38
C GLY A 110 3.15 -30.73 -32.42
N PRO A 111 3.41 -31.80 -31.65
CA PRO A 111 2.54 -32.24 -30.58
C PRO A 111 2.50 -31.21 -29.43
N VAL A 112 1.41 -31.22 -28.67
CA VAL A 112 1.14 -30.29 -27.56
C VAL A 112 0.98 -31.08 -26.27
N TRP A 113 1.71 -30.67 -25.22
CA TRP A 113 1.63 -31.21 -23.86
C TRP A 113 1.11 -30.17 -22.88
N LEU A 114 0.53 -30.64 -21.77
CA LEU A 114 0.34 -29.79 -20.60
C LEU A 114 1.72 -29.47 -20.00
N ALA A 115 1.94 -28.22 -19.62
CA ALA A 115 3.20 -27.82 -18.98
C ALA A 115 3.40 -28.55 -17.64
N SER A 116 4.63 -29.00 -17.36
CA SER A 116 5.07 -29.49 -16.04
C SER A 116 5.45 -28.30 -15.13
N ASP A 117 5.74 -28.58 -13.84
CA ASP A 117 6.27 -27.56 -12.91
C ASP A 117 7.53 -26.88 -13.47
N ALA A 118 8.45 -27.67 -14.04
CA ALA A 118 9.68 -27.16 -14.68
C ALA A 118 9.37 -26.31 -15.92
N ASP A 119 8.38 -26.71 -16.70
CA ASP A 119 7.95 -25.94 -17.88
C ASP A 119 7.32 -24.60 -17.49
N VAL A 120 6.59 -24.52 -16.38
CA VAL A 120 6.05 -23.26 -15.86
C VAL A 120 7.18 -22.30 -15.47
N VAL A 121 8.23 -22.79 -14.83
CA VAL A 121 9.43 -22.00 -14.48
C VAL A 121 10.07 -21.41 -15.74
N LEU A 122 10.25 -22.23 -16.78
CA LEU A 122 10.83 -21.79 -18.04
C LEU A 122 9.89 -20.84 -18.81
N ALA A 123 8.61 -21.17 -18.91
CA ALA A 123 7.61 -20.38 -19.61
C ALA A 123 7.50 -18.95 -19.07
N LEU A 124 7.59 -18.79 -17.76
CA LEU A 124 7.49 -17.52 -17.06
C LEU A 124 8.84 -16.84 -16.82
N ARG A 125 9.93 -17.37 -17.39
CA ARG A 125 11.31 -16.83 -17.24
C ARG A 125 11.78 -16.79 -15.78
N MET A 126 11.18 -17.57 -14.89
CA MET A 126 11.56 -17.62 -13.48
C MET A 126 12.93 -18.26 -13.27
N ASP A 127 13.41 -19.08 -14.23
CA ASP A 127 14.75 -19.64 -14.27
C ASP A 127 15.87 -18.59 -14.15
N ALA A 128 15.59 -17.34 -14.57
CA ALA A 128 16.56 -16.26 -14.52
C ALA A 128 16.84 -15.74 -13.09
N TYR A 129 15.91 -15.91 -12.15
CA TYR A 129 15.98 -15.28 -10.82
C TYR A 129 15.55 -16.16 -9.64
N THR A 130 15.18 -17.43 -9.85
CA THR A 130 14.82 -18.36 -8.76
C THR A 130 15.94 -19.33 -8.41
N GLY A 131 17.02 -19.37 -9.17
CA GLY A 131 18.14 -20.30 -8.97
C GLY A 131 19.41 -19.64 -8.48
N GLY A 132 20.30 -20.41 -7.82
CA GLY A 132 21.62 -19.97 -7.39
C GLY A 132 21.67 -19.24 -6.03
N GLU A 133 22.87 -18.84 -5.64
CA GLU A 133 23.14 -18.21 -4.34
C GLU A 133 22.57 -16.78 -4.21
N ARG A 134 22.22 -16.16 -5.32
CA ARG A 134 21.68 -14.79 -5.38
C ARG A 134 20.27 -14.75 -5.98
N ALA A 135 19.47 -15.78 -5.65
CA ALA A 135 18.07 -15.79 -6.05
C ALA A 135 17.34 -14.54 -5.52
N THR A 136 16.51 -13.93 -6.38
CA THR A 136 15.72 -12.73 -6.09
C THR A 136 14.21 -12.98 -6.22
N GLY A 137 13.80 -14.22 -6.42
CA GLY A 137 12.42 -14.61 -6.61
C GLY A 137 11.58 -14.52 -5.33
N ILE A 138 10.50 -13.74 -5.37
CA ILE A 138 9.50 -13.61 -4.31
C ILE A 138 8.26 -14.40 -4.72
N PRO A 139 7.81 -15.43 -3.97
CA PRO A 139 6.62 -16.19 -4.31
C PRO A 139 5.34 -15.34 -4.16
N VAL A 140 4.48 -15.37 -5.17
CA VAL A 140 3.29 -14.49 -5.23
C VAL A 140 1.97 -15.25 -5.41
N GLY A 141 2.04 -16.56 -5.47
CA GLY A 141 0.88 -17.42 -5.60
C GLY A 141 1.21 -18.72 -6.33
N LEU A 142 0.18 -19.50 -6.61
CA LEU A 142 0.27 -20.74 -7.35
C LEU A 142 -0.41 -20.61 -8.71
N TYR A 143 0.30 -20.96 -9.76
CA TYR A 143 -0.34 -21.30 -11.02
C TYR A 143 -1.10 -22.62 -10.82
N ALA A 144 -2.37 -22.65 -11.24
CA ALA A 144 -3.19 -23.84 -11.12
C ALA A 144 -4.01 -24.06 -12.40
N ALA A 145 -3.71 -25.09 -13.16
CA ALA A 145 -4.48 -25.50 -14.33
C ALA A 145 -4.23 -26.96 -14.68
N GLY A 146 -5.26 -27.66 -15.18
CA GLY A 146 -5.14 -29.05 -15.65
C GLY A 146 -4.70 -30.06 -14.59
N GLY A 147 -4.93 -29.78 -13.30
CA GLY A 147 -4.48 -30.60 -12.18
C GLY A 147 -3.04 -30.32 -11.71
N LEU A 148 -2.33 -29.41 -12.38
CA LEU A 148 -1.01 -28.94 -11.99
C LEU A 148 -1.13 -27.73 -11.06
N GLU A 149 -0.27 -27.64 -10.05
CA GLU A 149 -0.04 -26.47 -9.22
C GLU A 149 1.45 -26.20 -9.08
N ALA A 150 1.89 -25.05 -9.54
CA ALA A 150 3.29 -24.64 -9.51
C ALA A 150 3.45 -23.26 -8.86
N PRO A 151 4.44 -23.04 -7.96
CA PRO A 151 4.72 -21.71 -7.41
C PRO A 151 5.10 -20.72 -8.50
N VAL A 152 4.56 -19.51 -8.40
CA VAL A 152 4.89 -18.38 -9.27
C VAL A 152 5.69 -17.37 -8.46
N TYR A 153 6.82 -16.98 -9.00
CA TYR A 153 7.73 -15.99 -8.39
C TYR A 153 7.78 -14.73 -9.23
N LEU A 154 7.96 -13.59 -8.57
CA LEU A 154 8.34 -12.33 -9.20
C LEU A 154 9.77 -11.97 -8.79
N ASP A 155 10.50 -11.38 -9.72
CA ASP A 155 11.82 -10.87 -9.42
C ASP A 155 11.74 -9.64 -8.50
N CYS A 156 12.48 -9.65 -7.40
CA CYS A 156 12.57 -8.56 -6.45
C CYS A 156 12.96 -7.24 -7.11
N ASP A 157 13.91 -7.25 -8.07
CA ASP A 157 14.38 -6.04 -8.76
C ASP A 157 13.29 -5.38 -9.61
N PHE A 158 12.33 -6.16 -10.08
CA PHE A 158 11.17 -5.67 -10.83
C PHE A 158 9.93 -5.41 -9.95
N LEU A 159 9.88 -5.97 -8.75
CA LEU A 159 8.76 -5.73 -7.82
C LEU A 159 9.01 -4.52 -6.91
N LEU A 160 10.24 -4.39 -6.40
CA LEU A 160 10.63 -3.39 -5.41
C LEU A 160 11.70 -2.40 -5.91
N GLY A 161 12.23 -2.58 -7.11
CA GLY A 161 13.23 -1.75 -7.76
C GLY A 161 14.63 -2.40 -7.75
N PRO A 162 15.60 -1.88 -8.51
CA PRO A 162 15.56 -0.62 -9.28
C PRO A 162 15.06 -0.73 -10.75
N GLU A 163 14.95 -1.96 -11.32
CA GLU A 163 14.61 -2.13 -12.74
C GLU A 163 13.18 -1.68 -13.06
N ALA A 164 12.22 -2.12 -12.26
CA ALA A 164 10.88 -1.59 -12.21
C ALA A 164 10.44 -1.50 -10.74
N ALA A 165 9.27 -1.00 -10.46
CA ALA A 165 8.70 -1.05 -9.13
C ALA A 165 7.19 -0.80 -9.21
N HIS A 166 6.59 -0.72 -8.06
CA HIS A 166 5.19 -0.42 -7.87
C HIS A 166 4.26 -1.54 -8.32
N LEU A 167 3.24 -1.73 -7.52
CA LEU A 167 2.19 -2.71 -7.75
C LEU A 167 0.84 -2.03 -7.72
N ASN A 168 0.00 -2.36 -8.71
CA ASN A 168 -1.35 -1.84 -8.79
C ASN A 168 -2.37 -2.96 -8.84
N ILE A 169 -3.30 -2.95 -7.88
CA ILE A 169 -4.37 -3.95 -7.77
C ILE A 169 -5.71 -3.34 -8.14
N THR A 170 -6.42 -3.96 -9.06
CA THR A 170 -7.78 -3.56 -9.44
C THR A 170 -8.75 -4.71 -9.23
N GLY A 171 -9.91 -4.45 -8.62
CA GLY A 171 -10.96 -5.45 -8.45
C GLY A 171 -12.10 -4.98 -7.56
N VAL A 172 -13.24 -5.65 -7.67
CA VAL A 172 -14.45 -5.32 -6.90
C VAL A 172 -14.24 -5.54 -5.41
N SER A 173 -14.78 -4.64 -4.59
CA SER A 173 -14.77 -4.75 -3.13
C SER A 173 -15.67 -5.88 -2.63
N GLY A 174 -15.38 -6.40 -1.44
CA GLY A 174 -16.23 -7.39 -0.75
C GLY A 174 -15.87 -8.86 -1.02
N LEU A 175 -15.04 -9.15 -2.02
CA LEU A 175 -14.52 -10.51 -2.27
C LEU A 175 -13.19 -10.77 -1.56
N ALA A 176 -12.75 -9.88 -0.66
CA ALA A 176 -11.49 -9.94 0.08
C ALA A 176 -10.26 -10.18 -0.82
N THR A 177 -10.28 -9.65 -2.05
CA THR A 177 -9.20 -9.91 -3.03
C THR A 177 -8.11 -8.85 -3.00
N LYS A 178 -8.45 -7.56 -2.83
CA LYS A 178 -7.46 -6.46 -2.88
C LYS A 178 -6.57 -6.43 -1.64
N THR A 179 -7.16 -6.18 -0.47
CA THR A 179 -6.43 -6.10 0.80
C THR A 179 -5.75 -7.42 1.12
N SER A 180 -6.46 -8.56 0.97
CA SER A 180 -5.87 -9.88 1.20
C SER A 180 -4.71 -10.20 0.27
N ALA A 181 -4.75 -9.77 -1.01
CA ALA A 181 -3.61 -9.95 -1.90
C ALA A 181 -2.40 -9.12 -1.44
N VAL A 182 -2.60 -7.89 -0.96
CA VAL A 182 -1.51 -7.06 -0.42
C VAL A 182 -0.97 -7.65 0.87
N GLU A 183 -1.81 -8.09 1.79
CA GLU A 183 -1.42 -8.75 3.04
C GLU A 183 -0.55 -9.99 2.76
N PHE A 184 -0.99 -10.84 1.83
CA PHE A 184 -0.23 -12.00 1.41
C PHE A 184 1.10 -11.60 0.75
N MET A 185 1.09 -10.63 -0.17
CA MET A 185 2.29 -10.15 -0.86
C MET A 185 3.31 -9.56 0.12
N LEU A 186 2.88 -8.74 1.08
CA LEU A 186 3.75 -8.18 2.12
C LEU A 186 4.32 -9.29 3.02
N SER A 187 3.51 -10.28 3.40
CA SER A 187 3.99 -11.45 4.15
C SER A 187 5.04 -12.23 3.38
N SER A 188 4.81 -12.47 2.10
CA SER A 188 5.78 -13.14 1.22
C SER A 188 7.07 -12.34 1.10
N ILE A 189 6.99 -11.02 0.86
CA ILE A 189 8.15 -10.13 0.80
C ILE A 189 8.93 -10.19 2.11
N PHE A 190 8.29 -10.03 3.25
CA PHE A 190 8.97 -10.04 4.55
C PHE A 190 9.66 -11.38 4.86
N GLN A 191 9.10 -12.50 4.41
CA GLN A 191 9.71 -13.81 4.61
C GLN A 191 10.87 -14.10 3.64
N THR A 192 10.79 -13.62 2.40
CA THR A 192 11.68 -14.04 1.32
C THR A 192 12.56 -12.93 0.73
N PHE A 193 12.44 -11.69 1.22
CA PHE A 193 13.27 -10.58 0.72
C PHE A 193 14.77 -10.92 0.85
N PRO A 194 15.55 -10.88 -0.25
CA PRO A 194 16.92 -11.35 -0.24
C PRO A 194 17.83 -10.44 0.58
N ALA A 195 18.56 -11.00 1.55
CA ALA A 195 19.45 -10.22 2.44
C ALA A 195 20.52 -9.41 1.68
N HIS A 196 20.97 -9.87 0.51
CA HIS A 196 21.95 -9.15 -0.31
C HIS A 196 21.35 -7.91 -1.03
N LYS A 197 20.03 -7.73 -1.01
CA LYS A 197 19.32 -6.55 -1.53
C LYS A 197 19.07 -5.49 -0.45
N GLY A 198 19.46 -5.75 0.80
CA GLY A 198 19.28 -4.83 1.92
C GLY A 198 18.11 -5.19 2.82
N THR A 199 17.49 -4.18 3.39
CA THR A 199 16.40 -4.26 4.36
C THR A 199 15.11 -3.67 3.82
N VAL A 200 13.95 -4.16 4.27
CA VAL A 200 12.63 -3.74 3.80
C VAL A 200 11.68 -3.49 4.95
N GLY A 201 10.93 -2.40 4.89
CA GLY A 201 9.81 -2.10 5.77
C GLY A 201 8.54 -1.77 4.99
N ALA A 202 7.43 -1.60 5.68
CA ALA A 202 6.17 -1.21 5.07
C ALA A 202 5.43 -0.13 5.89
N VAL A 203 4.75 0.77 5.17
CA VAL A 203 3.82 1.74 5.73
C VAL A 203 2.47 1.55 5.06
N CYS A 204 1.44 1.24 5.84
CA CYS A 204 0.10 0.95 5.34
C CYS A 204 -0.89 2.01 5.83
N PHE A 205 -1.63 2.63 4.92
CA PHE A 205 -2.69 3.57 5.27
C PHE A 205 -4.03 2.86 5.34
N ASN A 206 -4.59 2.74 6.56
CA ASN A 206 -5.96 2.28 6.76
C ASN A 206 -6.92 3.46 6.63
N VAL A 207 -7.53 3.60 5.46
CA VAL A 207 -8.42 4.74 5.13
C VAL A 207 -9.90 4.41 5.25
N LYS A 208 -10.23 3.14 5.49
CA LYS A 208 -11.61 2.65 5.49
C LYS A 208 -11.74 1.36 6.28
N GLY A 209 -12.65 1.34 7.25
CA GLY A 209 -12.96 0.14 8.02
C GLY A 209 -11.77 -0.40 8.84
N PRO A 210 -11.89 -1.64 9.33
CA PRO A 210 -10.87 -2.26 10.18
C PRO A 210 -9.91 -3.21 9.46
N ASP A 211 -9.90 -3.28 8.12
CA ASP A 211 -9.25 -4.36 7.38
C ASP A 211 -7.74 -4.49 7.66
N LEU A 212 -7.05 -3.38 7.92
CA LEU A 212 -5.62 -3.39 8.25
C LEU A 212 -5.33 -3.30 9.76
N CYS A 213 -6.35 -3.43 10.63
CA CYS A 213 -6.17 -3.23 12.06
C CYS A 213 -5.70 -4.48 12.85
N PHE A 214 -5.55 -5.63 12.19
CA PHE A 214 -5.29 -6.91 12.87
C PHE A 214 -4.19 -7.75 12.20
N LEU A 215 -3.21 -7.12 11.58
CA LEU A 215 -2.14 -7.78 10.84
C LEU A 215 -1.17 -8.58 11.73
N ASP A 216 -1.14 -8.28 13.01
CA ASP A 216 -0.38 -8.98 14.06
C ASP A 216 -1.16 -10.12 14.73
N GLN A 217 -2.40 -10.37 14.30
CA GLN A 217 -3.25 -11.39 14.91
C GLN A 217 -3.45 -12.59 13.97
N PRO A 218 -3.17 -13.83 14.44
CA PRO A 218 -3.22 -15.01 13.59
C PRO A 218 -4.65 -15.38 13.19
N ALA A 219 -4.88 -15.68 11.92
CA ALA A 219 -6.13 -16.24 11.42
C ALA A 219 -6.14 -17.77 11.50
N ALA A 220 -7.31 -18.35 11.70
CA ALA A 220 -7.50 -19.79 11.52
C ALA A 220 -7.52 -20.11 10.02
N LEU A 221 -6.57 -20.90 9.55
CA LEU A 221 -6.44 -21.32 8.15
C LEU A 221 -7.03 -22.72 7.93
N GLY A 222 -7.58 -22.93 6.73
CA GLY A 222 -7.98 -24.25 6.26
C GLY A 222 -6.78 -25.11 5.85
N GLN A 223 -6.98 -26.41 5.70
CA GLN A 223 -5.93 -27.33 5.22
C GLN A 223 -5.42 -26.95 3.82
N GLU A 224 -6.31 -26.48 2.95
CA GLU A 224 -5.96 -26.06 1.60
C GLU A 224 -5.06 -24.81 1.62
N ASP A 225 -5.38 -23.80 2.44
CA ASP A 225 -4.54 -22.63 2.58
C ASP A 225 -3.14 -23.00 3.09
N THR A 226 -3.06 -23.82 4.14
CA THR A 226 -1.78 -24.30 4.69
C THR A 226 -0.96 -25.03 3.63
N ARG A 227 -1.58 -25.93 2.84
CA ARG A 227 -0.92 -26.62 1.75
C ARG A 227 -0.37 -25.66 0.69
N GLN A 228 -1.09 -24.57 0.39
CA GLN A 228 -0.62 -23.57 -0.56
C GLN A 228 0.60 -22.79 -0.02
N TYR A 229 0.63 -22.46 1.28
CA TYR A 229 1.81 -21.87 1.92
C TYR A 229 3.02 -22.82 1.82
N ASP A 230 2.84 -24.11 2.16
CA ASP A 230 3.90 -25.12 2.08
C ASP A 230 4.45 -25.26 0.66
N ARG A 231 3.58 -25.26 -0.36
CA ARG A 231 3.98 -25.32 -1.78
C ARG A 231 4.84 -24.15 -2.22
N MET A 232 4.68 -22.98 -1.62
CA MET A 232 5.46 -21.78 -1.89
C MET A 232 6.68 -21.63 -0.98
N GLY A 233 6.86 -22.52 0.00
CA GLY A 233 7.94 -22.44 0.99
C GLY A 233 7.75 -21.28 1.98
N LEU A 234 6.50 -20.86 2.22
CA LEU A 234 6.15 -19.79 3.15
C LEU A 234 5.55 -20.34 4.44
N LEU A 235 5.72 -19.62 5.53
CA LEU A 235 5.08 -19.91 6.81
C LEU A 235 3.74 -19.16 6.93
N PRO A 236 2.67 -19.84 7.35
CA PRO A 236 1.37 -19.20 7.58
C PRO A 236 1.32 -18.50 8.96
N VAL A 237 2.08 -17.43 9.12
CA VAL A 237 2.21 -16.68 10.37
C VAL A 237 1.79 -15.22 10.19
N PRO A 238 1.26 -14.55 11.23
CA PRO A 238 1.00 -13.12 11.19
C PRO A 238 2.29 -12.31 11.16
N PHE A 239 2.18 -11.00 10.96
CA PHE A 239 3.35 -10.11 11.05
C PHE A 239 3.78 -9.92 12.51
N GLU A 240 5.08 -10.04 12.79
CA GLU A 240 5.62 -9.99 14.15
C GLU A 240 5.89 -8.54 14.60
N ASN A 241 6.49 -7.71 13.73
CA ASN A 241 6.88 -6.34 14.06
C ASN A 241 5.91 -5.34 13.43
N VAL A 242 4.72 -5.22 14.02
CA VAL A 242 3.70 -4.27 13.57
C VAL A 242 3.45 -3.20 14.64
N ARG A 243 3.45 -1.94 14.23
CA ARG A 243 3.03 -0.80 15.05
C ARG A 243 1.87 -0.07 14.40
N TYR A 244 0.90 0.28 15.20
CA TYR A 244 -0.31 0.98 14.76
C TYR A 244 -0.30 2.41 15.28
N TYR A 245 -0.69 3.34 14.43
CA TYR A 245 -0.79 4.76 14.75
C TYR A 245 -2.20 5.23 14.45
N ALA A 246 -2.85 5.84 15.42
CA ALA A 246 -4.20 6.39 15.24
C ALA A 246 -4.30 7.77 15.89
N PRO A 247 -5.01 8.74 15.30
CA PRO A 247 -5.26 10.02 15.94
C PRO A 247 -6.06 9.83 17.22
N LEU A 248 -6.00 10.79 18.11
CA LEU A 248 -6.87 10.83 19.26
C LEU A 248 -8.28 11.29 18.86
N LYS A 249 -9.28 11.04 19.69
CA LYS A 249 -10.59 11.70 19.60
C LYS A 249 -10.50 13.15 20.09
N ALA A 250 -11.58 13.89 19.94
CA ALA A 250 -11.63 15.30 20.34
C ALA A 250 -11.39 15.53 21.85
N ASP A 251 -11.53 14.50 22.68
CA ASP A 251 -11.21 14.52 24.11
C ASP A 251 -9.69 14.56 24.39
N GLY A 252 -8.85 14.28 23.37
CA GLY A 252 -7.40 14.27 23.44
C GLY A 252 -6.81 13.09 24.21
N VAL A 253 -7.60 12.04 24.49
CA VAL A 253 -7.16 10.88 25.26
C VAL A 253 -7.55 9.56 24.61
N ASN A 254 -8.82 9.39 24.19
CA ASN A 254 -9.25 8.17 23.54
C ASN A 254 -8.75 8.10 22.08
N LEU A 255 -8.33 6.92 21.62
CA LEU A 255 -7.90 6.71 20.25
C LEU A 255 -9.10 6.72 19.28
N ASN A 256 -8.96 7.38 18.16
CA ASN A 256 -9.93 7.37 17.06
C ASN A 256 -9.62 6.20 16.11
N SER A 257 -9.86 4.99 16.56
CA SER A 257 -9.59 3.74 15.85
C SER A 257 -10.60 2.68 16.31
N LEU A 258 -10.78 1.67 15.47
CA LEU A 258 -11.49 0.44 15.83
C LEU A 258 -10.60 -0.55 16.61
N ARG A 259 -9.27 -0.35 16.59
CA ARG A 259 -8.30 -1.14 17.34
C ARG A 259 -8.09 -0.59 18.76
N THR A 260 -9.10 -0.65 19.59
CA THR A 260 -9.05 -0.11 20.96
C THR A 260 -9.20 -1.16 22.05
N HIS A 261 -9.30 -2.44 21.71
CA HIS A 261 -9.39 -3.53 22.67
C HIS A 261 -8.13 -3.59 23.55
N GLU A 262 -8.28 -3.86 24.85
CA GLU A 262 -7.17 -3.82 25.83
C GLU A 262 -6.00 -4.76 25.46
N ALA A 263 -6.30 -5.95 24.96
CA ALA A 263 -5.27 -6.91 24.53
C ALA A 263 -4.37 -6.39 23.39
N LEU A 264 -4.82 -5.41 22.63
CA LEU A 264 -4.14 -4.85 21.47
C LEU A 264 -3.46 -3.50 21.75
N ALA A 265 -3.54 -3.00 22.97
CA ALA A 265 -3.03 -1.67 23.33
C ALA A 265 -1.49 -1.57 23.30
N GLY A 266 -0.77 -2.70 23.39
CA GLY A 266 0.69 -2.71 23.56
C GLY A 266 1.48 -2.20 22.35
N ASN A 267 0.93 -2.26 21.14
CA ASN A 267 1.57 -1.81 19.90
C ASN A 267 0.72 -0.77 19.14
N THR A 268 -0.23 -0.13 19.81
CA THR A 268 -1.06 0.94 19.23
C THR A 268 -0.72 2.27 19.90
N GLU A 269 -0.24 3.22 19.10
CA GLU A 269 0.23 4.53 19.55
C GLU A 269 -0.66 5.66 19.02
N PRO A 270 -0.82 6.76 19.76
CA PRO A 270 -1.49 7.93 19.22
C PRO A 270 -0.62 8.60 18.14
N LEU A 271 -1.24 9.02 17.05
CA LEU A 271 -0.66 9.93 16.07
C LEU A 271 -1.11 11.35 16.42
N VAL A 272 -0.18 12.20 16.84
CA VAL A 272 -0.50 13.55 17.31
C VAL A 272 0.58 14.52 16.85
N TRP A 273 0.16 15.63 16.26
CA TRP A 273 1.04 16.66 15.71
C TRP A 273 0.81 18.02 16.36
N GLY A 274 1.88 18.76 16.51
CA GLY A 274 1.86 20.16 16.92
C GLY A 274 1.83 21.12 15.73
N LEU A 275 1.93 22.42 16.05
CA LEU A 275 1.93 23.48 15.04
C LEU A 275 3.06 23.28 14.00
N ARG A 276 4.24 22.89 14.41
CA ARG A 276 5.40 22.72 13.53
C ARG A 276 5.18 21.63 12.50
N GLU A 277 4.69 20.48 12.93
CA GLU A 277 4.43 19.33 12.07
C GLU A 277 3.35 19.62 11.02
N VAL A 278 2.39 20.48 11.35
CA VAL A 278 1.34 20.93 10.42
C VAL A 278 1.86 21.96 9.44
N LEU A 279 2.68 22.93 9.90
CA LEU A 279 3.21 23.99 9.05
C LEU A 279 4.18 23.49 8.00
N ASP A 280 4.99 22.48 8.32
CA ASP A 280 5.92 21.87 7.37
C ASP A 280 5.20 21.31 6.11
N TYR A 281 3.89 21.05 6.20
CA TYR A 281 3.06 20.52 5.10
C TYR A 281 1.78 21.35 4.88
N ALA A 282 1.79 22.60 5.27
CA ALA A 282 0.62 23.49 5.15
C ALA A 282 0.18 23.72 3.69
N GLU A 283 1.07 23.53 2.72
CA GLU A 283 0.74 23.56 1.28
C GLU A 283 -0.37 22.59 0.90
N VAL A 284 -0.40 21.41 1.51
CA VAL A 284 -1.47 20.42 1.30
C VAL A 284 -2.84 21.00 1.58
N VAL A 285 -2.91 21.79 2.63
CA VAL A 285 -4.15 22.39 3.13
C VAL A 285 -4.53 23.65 2.36
N LEU A 286 -3.50 24.40 1.93
CA LEU A 286 -3.70 25.67 1.24
C LEU A 286 -4.00 25.50 -0.25
N ASN A 287 -3.42 24.48 -0.88
CA ASN A 287 -3.43 24.28 -2.32
C ASN A 287 -4.43 23.20 -2.79
N ARG A 288 -5.50 22.98 -2.03
CA ARG A 288 -6.52 22.00 -2.43
C ARG A 288 -7.27 22.43 -3.71
N ASP A 289 -7.54 23.73 -3.83
CA ASP A 289 -8.37 24.30 -4.90
C ASP A 289 -7.61 25.27 -5.79
N ASP A 290 -6.49 25.87 -5.30
CA ASP A 290 -5.73 26.89 -6.04
C ASP A 290 -4.33 27.08 -5.45
N ILE A 291 -3.31 27.10 -6.32
CA ILE A 291 -1.92 27.37 -5.93
C ILE A 291 -1.78 28.87 -5.68
N ASP A 292 -1.49 29.24 -4.43
CA ASP A 292 -1.31 30.63 -4.01
C ASP A 292 0.13 30.87 -3.53
N ALA A 293 1.00 31.21 -4.47
CA ALA A 293 2.42 31.50 -4.19
C ALA A 293 2.64 32.60 -3.11
N LYS A 294 1.66 33.48 -2.90
CA LYS A 294 1.73 34.52 -1.85
C LYS A 294 1.44 33.90 -0.47
N ALA A 295 0.53 32.93 -0.41
CA ALA A 295 0.25 32.19 0.81
C ALA A 295 1.44 31.29 1.17
N ASP A 296 2.03 30.63 0.19
CA ASP A 296 3.22 29.78 0.39
C ASP A 296 4.40 30.62 0.94
N ALA A 297 4.71 31.77 0.35
CA ALA A 297 5.75 32.66 0.84
C ALA A 297 5.50 33.16 2.28
N PHE A 298 4.23 33.30 2.70
CA PHE A 298 3.93 33.68 4.07
C PHE A 298 4.05 32.49 5.05
N ILE A 299 3.75 31.29 4.60
CA ILE A 299 3.97 30.07 5.39
C ILE A 299 5.45 29.82 5.60
N ASP A 300 6.26 29.94 4.55
CA ASP A 300 7.73 29.85 4.64
C ASP A 300 8.26 30.86 5.66
N PHE A 301 7.76 32.11 5.62
CA PHE A 301 8.10 33.11 6.62
C PHE A 301 7.75 32.66 8.05
N LEU A 302 6.54 32.09 8.26
CA LEU A 302 6.13 31.58 9.58
C LEU A 302 7.02 30.42 10.04
N SER A 303 7.24 29.45 9.18
CA SER A 303 8.03 28.24 9.48
C SER A 303 9.51 28.57 9.74
N GLU A 304 10.12 29.41 8.91
CA GLU A 304 11.55 29.71 9.01
C GLU A 304 11.90 30.72 10.08
N ARG A 305 11.02 31.71 10.35
CA ARG A 305 11.37 32.87 11.16
C ARG A 305 10.59 33.02 12.46
N VAL A 306 9.40 32.46 12.54
CA VAL A 306 8.47 32.73 13.65
C VAL A 306 8.30 31.50 14.56
N VAL A 307 7.96 30.36 13.98
CA VAL A 307 7.62 29.18 14.76
C VAL A 307 8.86 28.49 15.34
N GLY A 308 8.83 28.21 16.64
CA GLY A 308 9.90 27.54 17.36
C GLY A 308 11.14 28.40 17.61
N ARG A 309 11.05 29.72 17.35
CA ARG A 309 12.15 30.69 17.57
C ARG A 309 11.64 31.93 18.28
N GLU A 310 12.54 32.64 18.95
CA GLU A 310 12.22 33.95 19.46
C GLU A 310 12.21 34.96 18.29
N TYR A 311 11.02 35.44 17.98
CA TYR A 311 10.81 36.44 16.91
C TYR A 311 10.56 37.81 17.50
N ARG A 312 11.31 38.83 17.06
CA ARG A 312 11.14 40.22 17.44
C ARG A 312 10.87 41.08 16.21
N ASP A 313 9.92 41.98 16.34
CA ASP A 313 9.57 42.93 15.29
C ASP A 313 9.23 44.28 15.89
N GLU A 314 9.86 45.32 15.37
CA GLU A 314 9.64 46.71 15.84
C GLU A 314 8.20 47.15 15.59
N THR A 315 7.57 46.69 14.48
CA THR A 315 6.18 47.01 14.14
C THR A 315 5.19 46.37 15.14
N LEU A 316 5.56 45.31 15.81
CA LEU A 316 4.74 44.61 16.81
C LEU A 316 5.12 45.00 18.25
N ARG A 317 5.47 46.26 18.49
CA ARG A 317 5.84 46.84 19.80
C ARG A 317 7.11 46.25 20.41
N GLY A 318 7.99 45.65 19.62
CA GLY A 318 9.30 45.16 20.07
C GLY A 318 9.26 44.04 21.11
N LYS A 319 8.09 43.48 21.44
CA LYS A 319 7.98 42.29 22.32
C LYS A 319 8.44 41.05 21.60
N PRO A 320 9.19 40.15 22.28
CA PRO A 320 9.51 38.87 21.69
C PRO A 320 8.27 37.98 21.64
N PHE A 321 8.05 37.34 20.49
CA PHE A 321 7.09 36.24 20.32
C PHE A 321 7.82 34.93 20.34
N LEU A 322 7.34 33.98 21.10
CA LEU A 322 7.76 32.57 21.06
C LEU A 322 6.55 31.75 20.65
N VAL A 323 6.39 31.54 19.35
CA VAL A 323 5.25 30.82 18.77
C VAL A 323 5.55 29.34 18.76
N GLN A 324 4.89 28.56 19.61
CA GLN A 324 5.06 27.11 19.73
C GLN A 324 3.73 26.35 19.57
N SER A 325 2.60 27.03 19.69
CA SER A 325 1.26 26.47 19.63
C SER A 325 0.37 27.25 18.65
N PHE A 326 -0.78 26.67 18.30
CA PHE A 326 -1.78 27.39 17.50
C PHE A 326 -2.36 28.61 18.23
N ALA A 327 -2.42 28.56 19.56
CA ALA A 327 -2.85 29.69 20.38
C ALA A 327 -1.84 30.84 20.29
N ASP A 328 -0.53 30.56 20.40
CA ASP A 328 0.52 31.58 20.24
C ASP A 328 0.51 32.16 18.83
N LEU A 329 0.27 31.31 17.81
CA LEU A 329 0.18 31.74 16.43
C LEU A 329 -1.02 32.67 16.20
N ASP A 330 -2.17 32.38 16.83
CA ASP A 330 -3.35 33.25 16.74
C ASP A 330 -3.11 34.59 17.44
N GLU A 331 -2.39 34.62 18.57
CA GLU A 331 -1.95 35.88 19.21
C GLU A 331 -1.00 36.69 18.31
N PHE A 332 -0.06 36.00 17.67
CA PHE A 332 0.83 36.63 16.68
C PHE A 332 0.05 37.29 15.52
N PHE A 333 -0.92 36.57 14.95
CA PHE A 333 -1.79 37.12 13.91
C PHE A 333 -2.60 38.32 14.40
N ARG A 334 -3.17 38.24 15.61
CA ARG A 334 -3.90 39.38 16.21
C ARG A 334 -3.00 40.61 16.33
N SER A 335 -1.77 40.43 16.80
CA SER A 335 -0.81 41.53 16.92
C SER A 335 -0.51 42.21 15.58
N ILE A 336 -0.45 41.45 14.48
CA ILE A 336 -0.31 41.99 13.13
C ILE A 336 -1.57 42.80 12.75
N PHE A 337 -2.76 42.27 12.98
CA PHE A 337 -4.00 42.95 12.61
C PHE A 337 -4.21 44.23 13.45
N ASP A 338 -3.95 44.20 14.75
CA ASP A 338 -4.02 45.37 15.65
C ASP A 338 -3.05 46.48 15.22
N PHE A 339 -1.81 46.11 14.84
CA PHE A 339 -0.85 47.07 14.31
C PHE A 339 -1.33 47.72 13.01
N MET A 340 -1.85 46.90 12.07
CA MET A 340 -2.32 47.39 10.78
C MET A 340 -3.58 48.27 10.91
N GLU A 341 -4.46 47.96 11.85
CA GLU A 341 -5.63 48.77 12.17
C GLU A 341 -5.21 50.15 12.76
N ALA A 342 -4.20 50.14 13.62
CA ALA A 342 -3.64 51.37 14.21
C ALA A 342 -2.96 52.30 13.16
N LEU A 343 -2.44 51.76 12.05
CA LEU A 343 -1.87 52.54 10.93
C LEU A 343 -2.93 53.27 10.09
N GLY A 344 -4.22 52.89 10.22
CA GLY A 344 -5.33 53.55 9.54
C GLY A 344 -5.60 53.05 8.11
N ARG A 345 -6.67 53.61 7.49
CA ARG A 345 -7.13 53.22 6.16
C ARG A 345 -6.06 53.52 5.09
N GLY A 346 -5.49 52.49 4.46
CA GLY A 346 -4.55 52.59 3.34
C GLY A 346 -3.39 51.61 3.38
N SER A 347 -3.11 51.00 4.51
CA SER A 347 -2.07 49.95 4.62
C SER A 347 -2.68 48.58 4.47
N GLU A 348 -2.49 47.97 3.29
CA GLU A 348 -2.94 46.57 3.01
C GLU A 348 -1.81 45.56 3.07
N VAL A 349 -0.59 46.01 3.37
CA VAL A 349 0.61 45.16 3.35
C VAL A 349 1.38 45.30 4.66
N TRP A 350 1.58 44.17 5.34
CA TRP A 350 2.50 44.06 6.45
C TRP A 350 3.81 43.44 5.97
N LYS A 351 4.92 44.21 6.08
CA LYS A 351 6.19 43.84 5.41
C LYS A 351 5.99 43.65 3.91
N THR A 352 6.10 42.42 3.43
CA THR A 352 5.90 42.04 2.02
C THR A 352 4.59 41.28 1.78
N HIS A 353 3.80 41.05 2.84
CA HIS A 353 2.62 40.19 2.79
C HIS A 353 1.31 40.98 2.85
N HIS A 354 0.39 40.71 1.94
CA HIS A 354 -0.93 41.31 1.93
C HIS A 354 -1.79 40.80 3.11
N LEU A 355 -2.53 41.69 3.76
CA LEU A 355 -3.45 41.34 4.85
C LEU A 355 -4.49 40.31 4.45
N ALA A 356 -4.98 40.35 3.22
CA ALA A 356 -5.91 39.32 2.70
C ALA A 356 -5.27 37.94 2.69
N THR A 357 -4.00 37.81 2.31
CA THR A 357 -3.23 36.57 2.34
C THR A 357 -3.01 36.10 3.78
N ILE A 358 -2.62 37.00 4.68
CA ILE A 358 -2.45 36.69 6.11
C ILE A 358 -3.75 36.14 6.72
N ARG A 359 -4.90 36.82 6.43
CA ARG A 359 -6.23 36.34 6.88
C ARG A 359 -6.58 34.97 6.30
N LYS A 360 -6.30 34.74 5.02
CA LYS A 360 -6.54 33.45 4.35
C LYS A 360 -5.75 32.33 5.04
N VAL A 361 -4.45 32.52 5.27
CA VAL A 361 -3.57 31.55 5.96
C VAL A 361 -4.05 31.30 7.39
N ARG A 362 -4.32 32.37 8.18
CA ARG A 362 -4.88 32.24 9.53
C ARG A 362 -6.13 31.39 9.56
N ASN A 363 -7.12 31.71 8.72
CA ASN A 363 -8.40 31.01 8.70
C ASN A 363 -8.23 29.52 8.35
N ARG A 364 -7.33 29.21 7.42
CA ARG A 364 -7.06 27.82 7.03
C ARG A 364 -6.36 27.04 8.13
N LEU A 365 -5.33 27.60 8.77
CA LEU A 365 -4.65 26.97 9.90
C LEU A 365 -5.58 26.79 11.11
N SER A 366 -6.42 27.78 11.42
CA SER A 366 -7.45 27.67 12.46
C SER A 366 -8.49 26.58 12.12
N ASN A 367 -8.88 26.43 10.86
CA ASN A 367 -9.78 25.37 10.43
C ASN A 367 -9.17 23.97 10.62
N ILE A 368 -7.85 23.82 10.36
CA ILE A 368 -7.17 22.53 10.60
C ILE A 368 -7.20 22.19 12.08
N SER A 369 -6.74 23.10 12.95
CA SER A 369 -6.71 22.86 14.40
C SER A 369 -8.10 22.54 14.97
N THR A 370 -9.16 23.07 14.36
CA THR A 370 -10.55 22.84 14.81
C THR A 370 -11.14 21.54 14.25
N ARG A 371 -10.92 21.23 12.97
CA ARG A 371 -11.49 20.05 12.30
C ARG A 371 -10.71 18.78 12.58
N SER A 372 -9.39 18.90 12.74
CA SER A 372 -8.49 17.76 12.99
C SER A 372 -8.15 17.58 14.47
N LYS A 373 -9.11 17.95 15.36
CA LYS A 373 -8.95 17.70 16.80
C LYS A 373 -8.61 16.25 17.06
N GLY A 374 -7.56 16.04 17.87
CA GLY A 374 -7.04 14.72 18.18
C GLY A 374 -5.86 14.28 17.29
N LEU A 375 -5.79 14.69 16.03
CA LEU A 375 -4.56 14.64 15.23
C LEU A 375 -3.67 15.85 15.55
N VAL A 376 -4.27 17.02 15.66
CA VAL A 376 -3.57 18.28 15.94
C VAL A 376 -3.84 18.71 17.38
N THR A 377 -2.77 19.02 18.12
CA THR A 377 -2.83 19.42 19.53
C THR A 377 -2.02 20.68 19.80
N ASP A 378 -2.49 21.45 20.79
CA ASP A 378 -1.74 22.59 21.35
C ASP A 378 -0.85 22.20 22.54
N ASP A 379 -0.88 20.96 22.97
CA ASP A 379 -0.16 20.50 24.17
C ASP A 379 1.37 20.39 23.98
N GLY A 380 1.89 20.72 22.80
CA GLY A 380 3.33 20.86 22.52
C GLY A 380 4.12 19.58 22.42
N VAL A 381 3.48 18.39 22.45
CA VAL A 381 4.15 17.09 22.34
C VAL A 381 3.59 16.33 21.15
N ALA A 382 4.34 16.37 20.06
CA ALA A 382 4.05 15.53 18.90
C ALA A 382 4.44 14.07 19.17
N ASN A 383 3.63 13.13 18.69
CA ASN A 383 3.97 11.72 18.59
C ASN A 383 3.76 11.29 17.14
N ASP A 384 4.79 10.74 16.53
CA ASP A 384 4.86 10.44 15.10
C ASP A 384 5.52 9.05 14.90
N LEU A 385 5.66 8.62 13.66
CA LEU A 385 6.42 7.42 13.31
C LEU A 385 7.87 7.54 13.81
N PRO A 386 8.56 6.41 14.05
CA PRO A 386 9.93 6.40 14.56
C PRO A 386 10.95 6.74 13.46
N TRP A 387 10.89 7.97 12.98
CA TRP A 387 11.79 8.46 11.93
C TRP A 387 13.27 8.20 12.25
N GLY A 388 14.01 7.62 11.30
CA GLY A 388 15.41 7.24 11.48
C GLY A 388 15.63 5.93 12.28
N HIS A 389 14.56 5.22 12.65
CA HIS A 389 14.62 4.01 13.48
C HIS A 389 13.67 2.91 12.97
N PHE A 390 13.42 2.86 11.67
CA PHE A 390 12.68 1.73 11.08
C PHE A 390 13.55 0.49 11.17
N GLU A 391 12.94 -0.62 11.51
CA GLU A 391 13.61 -1.92 11.62
C GLU A 391 13.31 -2.76 10.37
N ASP A 392 14.24 -3.68 10.05
CA ASP A 392 14.00 -4.63 8.95
C ASP A 392 12.72 -5.42 9.21
N ARG A 393 11.90 -5.59 8.16
CA ARG A 393 10.59 -6.27 8.24
C ARG A 393 9.61 -5.66 9.24
N SER A 394 9.76 -4.37 9.56
CA SER A 394 8.78 -3.65 10.36
C SER A 394 7.63 -3.12 9.50
N MET A 395 6.43 -3.13 10.09
CA MET A 395 5.23 -2.59 9.47
C MET A 395 4.61 -1.50 10.34
N HIS A 396 4.35 -0.37 9.73
CA HIS A 396 3.71 0.78 10.37
C HIS A 396 2.33 1.00 9.75
N VAL A 397 1.27 0.73 10.50
CA VAL A 397 -0.11 0.92 10.06
C VAL A 397 -0.64 2.24 10.59
N ILE A 398 -1.09 3.11 9.70
CA ILE A 398 -1.63 4.43 10.04
C ILE A 398 -3.14 4.39 9.84
N ASP A 399 -3.88 4.34 10.94
CA ASP A 399 -5.34 4.29 10.92
C ASP A 399 -5.93 5.69 10.88
N VAL A 400 -6.31 6.12 9.70
CA VAL A 400 -6.92 7.43 9.44
C VAL A 400 -8.40 7.33 9.05
N ALA A 401 -9.00 6.15 9.16
CA ALA A 401 -10.38 5.90 8.75
C ALA A 401 -11.39 6.83 9.43
N GLY A 402 -11.12 7.24 10.67
CA GLY A 402 -11.96 8.17 11.44
C GLY A 402 -11.72 9.66 11.17
N LEU A 403 -10.78 10.03 10.30
CA LEU A 403 -10.47 11.43 9.97
C LEU A 403 -11.29 11.93 8.77
N ASP A 404 -11.50 13.25 8.72
CA ASP A 404 -12.04 13.89 7.52
C ASP A 404 -11.04 13.83 6.34
N PRO A 405 -11.50 13.96 5.08
CA PRO A 405 -10.65 13.80 3.91
C PRO A 405 -9.42 14.75 3.88
N LEU A 406 -9.54 15.96 4.40
CA LEU A 406 -8.43 16.92 4.42
C LEU A 406 -7.33 16.48 5.40
N ALA A 407 -7.73 16.00 6.58
CA ALA A 407 -6.79 15.46 7.56
C ALA A 407 -6.13 14.17 7.05
N GLN A 408 -6.85 13.32 6.32
CA GLN A 408 -6.27 12.14 5.67
C GLN A 408 -5.23 12.53 4.62
N ASP A 409 -5.50 13.55 3.78
CA ASP A 409 -4.56 14.08 2.79
C ASP A 409 -3.29 14.63 3.46
N LEU A 410 -3.46 15.35 4.58
CA LEU A 410 -2.34 15.89 5.35
C LEU A 410 -1.46 14.79 5.94
N VAL A 411 -2.06 13.74 6.53
CA VAL A 411 -1.32 12.59 7.06
C VAL A 411 -0.55 11.90 5.95
N PHE A 412 -1.22 11.62 4.84
CA PHE A 412 -0.61 10.96 3.69
C PHE A 412 0.58 11.76 3.16
N ALA A 413 0.39 13.05 2.90
CA ALA A 413 1.43 13.91 2.35
C ALA A 413 2.64 14.01 3.28
N ARG A 414 2.42 14.22 4.59
CA ARG A 414 3.51 14.30 5.56
C ARG A 414 4.30 13.00 5.63
N VAL A 415 3.61 11.87 5.77
CA VAL A 415 4.29 10.57 5.91
C VAL A 415 5.10 10.23 4.67
N VAL A 416 4.52 10.36 3.48
CA VAL A 416 5.22 10.03 2.21
C VAL A 416 6.40 10.98 1.97
N SER A 417 6.25 12.29 2.26
CA SER A 417 7.35 13.24 2.14
C SER A 417 8.48 12.94 3.11
N LYS A 418 8.17 12.59 4.37
CA LYS A 418 9.16 12.19 5.37
C LYS A 418 9.88 10.91 4.99
N LEU A 419 9.16 9.90 4.50
CA LEU A 419 9.78 8.67 3.99
C LEU A 419 10.79 8.98 2.89
N ARG A 420 10.38 9.82 1.92
CA ARG A 420 11.26 10.25 0.83
C ARG A 420 12.51 10.97 1.37
N GLU A 421 12.33 11.96 2.25
CA GLU A 421 13.41 12.75 2.83
C GLU A 421 14.44 11.87 3.57
N HIS A 422 13.97 10.89 4.37
CA HIS A 422 14.83 9.97 5.08
C HIS A 422 15.53 8.94 4.17
N LEU A 423 14.85 8.46 3.13
CA LEU A 423 15.45 7.58 2.13
C LEU A 423 16.51 8.31 1.29
N GLU A 424 16.26 9.57 0.89
CA GLU A 424 17.26 10.40 0.21
C GLU A 424 18.51 10.61 1.08
N ARG A 425 18.36 10.78 2.39
CA ARG A 425 19.45 10.91 3.36
C ARG A 425 20.07 9.57 3.77
N ARG A 426 19.42 8.45 3.45
CA ARG A 426 19.80 7.10 3.89
C ARG A 426 19.88 6.95 5.40
N ASP A 427 18.99 7.59 6.13
CA ASP A 427 18.92 7.59 7.60
C ASP A 427 17.58 7.08 8.15
N LEU A 428 16.75 6.43 7.33
CA LEU A 428 15.45 5.89 7.76
C LEU A 428 15.59 4.67 8.68
N GLY A 429 16.63 3.86 8.48
CA GLY A 429 16.85 2.58 9.16
C GLY A 429 16.61 1.35 8.27
N VAL A 430 15.94 1.53 7.12
CA VAL A 430 15.74 0.50 6.10
C VAL A 430 16.03 1.06 4.71
N ASP A 431 16.40 0.16 3.77
CA ASP A 431 16.77 0.54 2.41
C ASP A 431 15.55 0.66 1.47
N HIS A 432 14.50 -0.15 1.74
CA HIS A 432 13.29 -0.18 0.93
C HIS A 432 12.07 -0.01 1.83
N VAL A 433 11.08 0.76 1.36
CA VAL A 433 9.78 0.90 2.02
C VAL A 433 8.65 0.71 1.03
N VAL A 434 7.78 -0.24 1.34
CA VAL A 434 6.52 -0.40 0.62
C VAL A 434 5.47 0.49 1.26
N VAL A 435 4.94 1.43 0.50
CA VAL A 435 3.79 2.26 0.91
C VAL A 435 2.53 1.67 0.31
N PHE A 436 1.63 1.16 1.15
CA PHE A 436 0.33 0.67 0.71
C PHE A 436 -0.76 1.72 0.85
N VAL A 437 -1.46 1.95 -0.27
CA VAL A 437 -2.57 2.90 -0.37
C VAL A 437 -3.80 2.20 -0.93
N ASP A 438 -4.82 2.02 -0.12
CA ASP A 438 -6.14 1.59 -0.60
C ASP A 438 -6.95 2.80 -1.11
N GLU A 439 -7.92 2.55 -1.98
CA GLU A 439 -8.77 3.58 -2.61
C GLU A 439 -7.93 4.68 -3.30
N LEU A 440 -6.96 4.29 -4.15
CA LEU A 440 -6.04 5.22 -4.83
C LEU A 440 -6.76 6.32 -5.61
N ASN A 441 -7.97 6.04 -6.15
CA ASN A 441 -8.82 7.02 -6.83
C ASN A 441 -9.19 8.23 -5.95
N LYS A 442 -9.12 8.09 -4.63
CA LYS A 442 -9.36 9.20 -3.69
C LYS A 442 -8.21 10.22 -3.71
N TYR A 443 -6.98 9.75 -3.83
CA TYR A 443 -5.77 10.57 -3.78
C TYR A 443 -5.28 11.00 -5.17
N ALA A 444 -5.49 10.16 -6.18
CA ALA A 444 -5.09 10.42 -7.57
C ALA A 444 -6.24 10.12 -8.54
N PRO A 445 -7.35 10.89 -8.50
CA PRO A 445 -8.47 10.69 -9.42
C PRO A 445 -8.05 10.93 -10.88
N ALA A 446 -8.69 10.24 -11.82
CA ALA A 446 -8.46 10.41 -13.26
C ALA A 446 -8.74 11.85 -13.70
N GLU A 447 -9.84 12.42 -13.19
CA GLU A 447 -10.29 13.78 -13.46
C GLU A 447 -10.25 14.63 -12.19
N GLY A 448 -10.17 15.95 -12.32
CA GLY A 448 -10.16 16.89 -11.21
C GLY A 448 -8.90 17.74 -11.13
N PRO A 449 -8.81 18.63 -10.12
CA PRO A 449 -7.68 19.55 -9.96
C PRO A 449 -6.37 18.82 -9.65
N ASP A 450 -5.26 19.46 -9.98
CA ASP A 450 -3.91 19.00 -9.62
C ASP A 450 -3.62 19.34 -8.16
N THR A 451 -4.13 18.51 -7.25
CA THR A 451 -3.85 18.63 -5.82
C THR A 451 -2.37 18.31 -5.51
N TYR A 452 -1.88 18.79 -4.38
CA TYR A 452 -0.52 18.49 -3.90
C TYR A 452 -0.31 16.96 -3.76
N VAL A 453 -1.26 16.26 -3.17
CA VAL A 453 -1.21 14.79 -2.99
C VAL A 453 -1.16 14.05 -4.33
N ARG A 454 -1.95 14.50 -5.32
CA ARG A 454 -1.91 13.94 -6.68
C ARG A 454 -0.53 14.11 -7.34
N LYS A 455 0.07 15.30 -7.24
CA LYS A 455 1.42 15.57 -7.77
C LYS A 455 2.47 14.71 -7.06
N MET A 456 2.37 14.58 -5.75
CA MET A 456 3.28 13.76 -4.95
C MET A 456 3.18 12.27 -5.34
N LEU A 457 1.98 11.74 -5.55
CA LEU A 457 1.79 10.36 -6.02
C LEU A 457 2.34 10.13 -7.43
N LEU A 458 2.21 11.13 -8.31
CA LEU A 458 2.83 11.09 -9.64
C LEU A 458 4.36 11.02 -9.53
N ASP A 459 4.96 11.90 -8.75
CA ASP A 459 6.41 11.91 -8.53
C ASP A 459 6.89 10.61 -7.87
N LEU A 460 6.17 10.11 -6.86
CA LEU A 460 6.43 8.82 -6.23
C LEU A 460 6.41 7.68 -7.24
N SER A 461 5.38 7.61 -8.10
CA SER A 461 5.25 6.55 -9.09
C SER A 461 6.30 6.64 -10.21
N GLU A 462 6.89 7.81 -10.47
CA GLU A 462 7.90 8.01 -11.50
C GLU A 462 9.33 7.83 -10.98
N ARG A 463 9.61 8.25 -9.75
CA ARG A 463 10.96 8.38 -9.20
C ARG A 463 11.22 7.57 -7.94
N GLY A 464 10.17 7.15 -7.22
CA GLY A 464 10.29 6.47 -5.91
C GLY A 464 11.19 5.24 -5.95
N ARG A 465 11.16 4.48 -7.05
CA ARG A 465 11.97 3.26 -7.22
C ARG A 465 13.48 3.46 -7.02
N TYR A 466 14.00 4.60 -7.42
CA TYR A 466 15.44 4.91 -7.27
C TYR A 466 15.84 5.20 -5.83
N LEU A 467 14.87 5.52 -4.98
CA LEU A 467 15.04 5.78 -3.56
C LEU A 467 14.71 4.57 -2.70
N GLY A 468 14.23 3.48 -3.29
CA GLY A 468 13.67 2.36 -2.52
C GLY A 468 12.27 2.61 -1.98
N LEU A 469 11.57 3.66 -2.46
CA LEU A 469 10.21 3.99 -2.05
C LEU A 469 9.21 3.42 -3.07
N VAL A 470 8.49 2.38 -2.68
CA VAL A 470 7.66 1.58 -3.57
C VAL A 470 6.18 1.73 -3.24
N LEU A 471 5.37 2.05 -4.25
CA LEU A 471 3.92 2.19 -4.10
C LEU A 471 3.20 0.86 -4.40
N PHE A 472 2.52 0.31 -3.42
CA PHE A 472 1.49 -0.71 -3.59
C PHE A 472 0.14 -0.02 -3.49
N SER A 473 -0.65 -0.09 -4.54
CA SER A 473 -1.90 0.66 -4.62
C SER A 473 -3.07 -0.23 -5.01
N ALA A 474 -4.22 0.04 -4.43
CA ALA A 474 -5.44 -0.69 -4.72
C ALA A 474 -6.60 0.26 -5.05
N GLN A 475 -7.47 -0.13 -5.97
CA GLN A 475 -8.71 0.56 -6.32
C GLN A 475 -9.75 -0.41 -6.86
N GLN A 476 -11.00 0.03 -6.93
CA GLN A 476 -12.07 -0.75 -7.54
C GLN A 476 -12.05 -0.62 -9.07
N PHE A 477 -11.92 0.60 -9.58
CA PHE A 477 -11.96 0.93 -10.99
C PHE A 477 -10.66 1.62 -11.40
N ARG A 478 -9.89 0.98 -12.28
CA ARG A 478 -8.65 1.56 -12.83
C ARG A 478 -8.94 2.80 -13.69
N SER A 479 -10.10 2.83 -14.33
CA SER A 479 -10.57 3.95 -15.16
C SER A 479 -10.72 5.25 -14.35
N GLN A 480 -10.97 5.17 -13.04
CA GLN A 480 -11.14 6.32 -12.15
C GLN A 480 -9.83 6.84 -11.56
N VAL A 481 -8.71 6.22 -11.86
CA VAL A 481 -7.38 6.60 -11.34
C VAL A 481 -6.55 7.28 -12.42
N GLN A 482 -5.74 8.25 -12.03
CA GLN A 482 -4.79 8.94 -12.91
C GLN A 482 -3.90 7.93 -13.65
N ARG A 483 -4.00 7.94 -14.98
CA ARG A 483 -3.38 6.94 -15.86
C ARG A 483 -1.84 6.84 -15.69
N ARG A 484 -1.17 7.97 -15.40
CA ARG A 484 0.28 7.97 -15.21
C ARG A 484 0.70 7.21 -13.96
N VAL A 485 -0.07 7.28 -12.86
CA VAL A 485 0.22 6.53 -11.62
C VAL A 485 0.07 5.03 -11.87
N THR A 486 -1.07 4.59 -12.43
CA THR A 486 -1.28 3.17 -12.72
C THR A 486 -0.42 2.63 -13.86
N GLY A 487 0.01 3.49 -14.79
CA GLY A 487 0.88 3.13 -15.92
C GLY A 487 2.33 2.88 -15.51
N ASN A 488 2.79 3.54 -14.44
CA ASN A 488 4.14 3.37 -13.90
C ASN A 488 4.26 2.14 -12.98
N ALA A 489 3.15 1.49 -12.61
CA ALA A 489 3.22 0.24 -11.88
C ALA A 489 3.71 -0.90 -12.80
N GLY A 490 4.90 -1.42 -12.51
CA GLY A 490 5.49 -2.55 -13.26
C GLY A 490 4.63 -3.80 -13.12
N THR A 491 4.09 -4.06 -11.94
CA THR A 491 3.23 -5.21 -11.68
C THR A 491 1.77 -4.80 -11.57
N GLY A 492 0.91 -5.45 -12.35
CA GLY A 492 -0.54 -5.29 -12.32
C GLY A 492 -1.23 -6.56 -11.85
N ILE A 493 -2.10 -6.44 -10.85
CA ILE A 493 -2.93 -7.54 -10.36
C ILE A 493 -4.40 -7.19 -10.61
N TYR A 494 -5.12 -8.11 -11.22
CA TYR A 494 -6.52 -7.93 -11.57
C TYR A 494 -7.35 -9.01 -10.89
N GLY A 495 -8.20 -8.58 -9.97
CA GLY A 495 -9.23 -9.41 -9.37
C GLY A 495 -10.50 -9.45 -10.22
N ARG A 496 -11.57 -10.00 -9.67
CA ARG A 496 -12.89 -9.95 -10.34
C ARG A 496 -13.30 -8.52 -10.62
N MET A 497 -13.80 -8.24 -11.83
CA MET A 497 -14.25 -6.92 -12.29
C MET A 497 -15.54 -7.02 -13.07
N ASP A 498 -16.32 -5.94 -13.08
CA ASP A 498 -17.53 -5.85 -13.90
C ASP A 498 -17.19 -5.70 -15.39
N MET A 499 -18.08 -6.20 -16.25
CA MET A 499 -17.90 -6.14 -17.71
C MET A 499 -17.83 -4.70 -18.23
N ASP A 500 -18.50 -3.74 -17.59
CA ASP A 500 -18.46 -2.32 -17.96
C ASP A 500 -17.05 -1.74 -17.79
N GLU A 501 -16.36 -2.05 -16.68
CA GLU A 501 -14.97 -1.66 -16.48
C GLU A 501 -14.05 -2.36 -17.50
N LEU A 502 -14.27 -3.65 -17.77
CA LEU A 502 -13.49 -4.43 -18.74
C LEU A 502 -13.70 -3.99 -20.19
N ALA A 503 -14.77 -3.25 -20.49
CA ALA A 503 -15.00 -2.63 -21.80
C ALA A 503 -14.14 -1.38 -22.03
N MET A 504 -13.56 -0.79 -20.96
CA MET A 504 -12.75 0.43 -21.06
C MET A 504 -11.45 0.20 -21.86
N PRO A 505 -10.93 1.23 -22.55
CA PRO A 505 -9.71 1.12 -23.37
C PRO A 505 -8.48 0.59 -22.64
N ALA A 506 -8.41 0.76 -21.32
CA ALA A 506 -7.33 0.25 -20.49
C ALA A 506 -7.16 -1.29 -20.54
N TYR A 507 -8.21 -2.01 -20.94
CA TYR A 507 -8.24 -3.47 -21.07
C TYR A 507 -8.35 -3.96 -22.52
N GLY A 508 -8.11 -3.08 -23.50
CA GLY A 508 -8.27 -3.38 -24.92
C GLY A 508 -7.39 -4.53 -25.45
N THR A 509 -6.26 -4.78 -24.79
CA THR A 509 -5.32 -5.86 -25.18
C THR A 509 -5.70 -7.25 -24.64
N ILE A 510 -6.70 -7.34 -23.76
CA ILE A 510 -7.15 -8.61 -23.18
C ILE A 510 -8.21 -9.22 -24.10
N SER A 511 -8.09 -10.55 -24.38
CA SER A 511 -9.05 -11.25 -25.21
C SER A 511 -10.47 -11.26 -24.61
N PRO A 512 -11.52 -11.32 -25.43
CA PRO A 512 -12.89 -11.38 -24.93
C PRO A 512 -13.14 -12.54 -23.95
N ALA A 513 -12.59 -13.71 -24.23
CA ALA A 513 -12.75 -14.88 -23.36
C ALA A 513 -12.03 -14.70 -22.02
N THR A 514 -10.83 -14.10 -22.01
CA THR A 514 -10.11 -13.74 -20.78
C THR A 514 -10.86 -12.68 -19.97
N LYS A 515 -11.51 -11.70 -20.62
CA LYS A 515 -12.36 -10.71 -19.94
C LYS A 515 -13.55 -11.36 -19.24
N ILE A 516 -14.21 -12.33 -19.90
CA ILE A 516 -15.31 -13.09 -19.29
C ILE A 516 -14.80 -13.88 -18.07
N LYS A 517 -13.63 -14.53 -18.19
CA LYS A 517 -13.01 -15.22 -17.05
C LYS A 517 -12.70 -14.25 -15.89
N LEU A 518 -12.19 -13.05 -16.17
CA LEU A 518 -11.97 -12.01 -15.16
C LEU A 518 -13.26 -11.56 -14.46
N ALA A 519 -14.38 -11.44 -15.21
CA ALA A 519 -15.66 -11.08 -14.65
C ALA A 519 -16.27 -12.15 -13.73
N THR A 520 -15.81 -13.39 -13.85
CA THR A 520 -16.32 -14.56 -13.12
C THR A 520 -15.29 -15.19 -12.19
N LEU A 521 -14.15 -14.53 -11.95
CA LEU A 521 -13.09 -15.07 -11.08
C LEU A 521 -13.62 -15.48 -9.71
N PRO A 522 -13.27 -16.67 -9.23
CA PRO A 522 -13.57 -17.08 -7.86
C PRO A 522 -12.70 -16.31 -6.85
N LYS A 523 -13.10 -16.37 -5.58
CA LYS A 523 -12.30 -15.82 -4.49
C LYS A 523 -10.94 -16.49 -4.40
N GLY A 524 -9.87 -15.72 -4.22
CA GLY A 524 -8.50 -16.23 -4.11
C GLY A 524 -7.80 -16.44 -5.47
N GLU A 525 -8.47 -16.16 -6.59
CA GLU A 525 -7.83 -16.14 -7.91
C GLU A 525 -7.66 -14.71 -8.42
N LEU A 526 -6.51 -14.45 -9.03
CA LEU A 526 -6.14 -13.17 -9.62
C LEU A 526 -5.49 -13.38 -10.98
N MET A 527 -5.60 -12.40 -11.87
CA MET A 527 -4.78 -12.33 -13.06
C MET A 527 -3.57 -11.43 -12.79
N LEU A 528 -2.38 -11.94 -13.03
CA LEU A 528 -1.11 -11.27 -12.79
C LEU A 528 -0.47 -10.85 -14.11
N ARG A 529 -0.08 -9.58 -14.21
CA ARG A 529 0.73 -9.01 -15.29
C ARG A 529 2.05 -8.52 -14.70
N HIS A 530 3.15 -8.96 -15.27
CA HIS A 530 4.50 -8.59 -14.81
C HIS A 530 5.42 -8.40 -16.04
N PRO A 531 6.45 -7.55 -16.00
CA PRO A 531 7.35 -7.31 -17.14
C PRO A 531 8.05 -8.56 -17.67
N HIS A 532 8.38 -9.52 -16.80
CA HIS A 532 8.97 -10.80 -17.23
C HIS A 532 8.01 -11.71 -18.00
N PHE A 533 6.69 -11.50 -17.84
CA PHE A 533 5.68 -12.33 -18.48
C PHE A 533 5.20 -11.65 -19.77
N THR A 534 5.38 -12.31 -20.90
CA THR A 534 4.89 -11.80 -22.19
C THR A 534 3.36 -11.75 -22.24
N GLN A 535 2.68 -12.56 -21.44
CA GLN A 535 1.24 -12.60 -21.32
C GLN A 535 0.81 -12.62 -19.84
N PRO A 536 -0.36 -12.07 -19.49
CA PRO A 536 -0.93 -12.21 -18.17
C PRO A 536 -1.23 -13.69 -17.83
N ILE A 537 -1.05 -14.08 -16.58
CA ILE A 537 -1.33 -15.41 -16.08
C ILE A 537 -2.32 -15.36 -14.91
N PHE A 538 -3.06 -16.47 -14.71
CA PHE A 538 -3.92 -16.61 -13.54
C PHE A 538 -3.17 -17.32 -12.43
N VAL A 539 -3.28 -16.77 -11.21
CA VAL A 539 -2.66 -17.31 -10.00
C VAL A 539 -3.67 -17.44 -8.88
N LYS A 540 -3.53 -18.45 -8.06
CA LYS A 540 -4.22 -18.60 -6.78
C LYS A 540 -3.30 -18.13 -5.68
N PHE A 541 -3.84 -17.46 -4.70
CA PHE A 541 -3.12 -17.14 -3.47
C PHE A 541 -3.92 -17.64 -2.26
N PRO A 542 -3.24 -18.10 -1.19
CA PRO A 542 -3.90 -18.56 0.01
C PRO A 542 -4.55 -17.41 0.75
N ARG A 543 -5.47 -17.72 1.63
CA ARG A 543 -5.95 -16.75 2.59
C ARG A 543 -4.76 -16.22 3.42
N PRO A 544 -4.62 -14.90 3.62
CA PRO A 544 -3.60 -14.34 4.52
C PRO A 544 -3.70 -14.93 5.93
N ALA A 545 -2.54 -15.15 6.55
CA ALA A 545 -2.46 -15.71 7.90
C ALA A 545 -2.82 -14.72 9.02
N VAL A 546 -3.46 -13.62 8.67
CA VAL A 546 -3.90 -12.54 9.56
C VAL A 546 -5.42 -12.44 9.61
N LEU A 547 -5.96 -11.98 10.74
CA LEU A 547 -7.40 -11.74 10.87
C LEU A 547 -7.85 -10.65 9.90
N ASN A 548 -8.93 -10.89 9.16
CA ASN A 548 -9.59 -9.81 8.45
C ASN A 548 -10.34 -8.88 9.42
N GLY A 549 -10.72 -7.71 8.94
CA GLY A 549 -11.34 -6.69 9.77
C GLY A 549 -12.58 -7.17 10.53
N ARG A 550 -13.44 -8.00 9.91
CA ARG A 550 -14.65 -8.53 10.55
C ARG A 550 -14.30 -9.49 11.69
N GLU A 551 -13.45 -10.47 11.43
CA GLU A 551 -13.01 -11.45 12.44
C GLU A 551 -12.27 -10.76 13.59
N GLY A 552 -11.43 -9.76 13.24
CA GLY A 552 -10.73 -8.98 14.24
C GLY A 552 -11.67 -8.22 15.19
N ILE A 553 -12.72 -7.60 14.67
CA ILE A 553 -13.75 -6.94 15.49
C ILE A 553 -14.57 -7.95 16.32
N GLU A 554 -14.87 -9.13 15.78
CA GLU A 554 -15.59 -10.17 16.51
C GLU A 554 -14.76 -10.71 17.69
N LEU A 555 -13.45 -10.91 17.52
CA LEU A 555 -12.54 -11.41 18.56
C LEU A 555 -12.05 -10.31 19.52
N PHE A 556 -11.87 -9.11 19.03
CA PHE A 556 -11.36 -7.95 19.75
C PHE A 556 -12.31 -6.75 19.57
N PRO A 557 -13.51 -6.80 20.12
CA PRO A 557 -14.46 -5.70 19.98
C PRO A 557 -13.86 -4.39 20.49
N PRO A 558 -14.09 -3.26 19.80
CA PRO A 558 -13.60 -1.96 20.22
C PRO A 558 -14.07 -1.66 21.66
N ALA A 559 -13.15 -1.16 22.46
CA ALA A 559 -13.50 -0.77 23.83
C ALA A 559 -14.52 0.38 23.83
N VAL A 560 -15.43 0.35 24.77
CA VAL A 560 -16.32 1.47 25.04
C VAL A 560 -15.47 2.70 25.37
N GLU A 561 -15.89 3.89 24.92
CA GLU A 561 -15.24 5.14 25.30
C GLU A 561 -15.22 5.28 26.81
N LEU A 562 -14.03 5.50 27.34
CA LEU A 562 -13.85 5.67 28.76
C LEU A 562 -13.92 7.15 29.12
N PRO A 563 -14.46 7.50 30.30
CA PRO A 563 -14.27 8.82 30.89
C PRO A 563 -12.79 9.20 30.93
N PHE A 564 -12.50 10.49 30.91
CA PHE A 564 -11.12 11.00 30.81
C PHE A 564 -10.15 10.33 31.78
N ALA A 565 -10.51 10.24 33.07
CA ALA A 565 -9.65 9.63 34.08
C ALA A 565 -9.34 8.15 33.81
N ASP A 566 -10.34 7.38 33.38
CA ASP A 566 -10.20 5.98 33.05
C ASP A 566 -9.39 5.76 31.78
N ALA A 567 -9.54 6.65 30.79
CA ALA A 567 -8.77 6.62 29.57
C ALA A 567 -7.28 6.89 29.84
N VAL A 568 -6.97 7.87 30.71
CA VAL A 568 -5.59 8.15 31.14
C VAL A 568 -5.00 6.95 31.89
N ALA A 569 -5.75 6.37 32.83
CA ALA A 569 -5.32 5.20 33.60
C ALA A 569 -5.04 4.00 32.69
N ARG A 570 -5.90 3.73 31.70
CA ARG A 570 -5.70 2.66 30.71
C ARG A 570 -4.41 2.87 29.91
N GLN A 571 -4.14 4.09 29.45
CA GLN A 571 -2.95 4.40 28.70
C GLN A 571 -1.66 4.29 29.54
N MET A 572 -1.70 4.74 30.78
CA MET A 572 -0.58 4.56 31.72
C MET A 572 -0.25 3.08 31.96
N ARG A 573 -1.29 2.22 32.08
CA ARG A 573 -1.09 0.76 32.16
C ARG A 573 -0.55 0.15 30.85
N GLY A 574 -0.85 0.73 29.72
CA GLY A 574 -0.24 0.34 28.44
C GLY A 574 1.26 0.65 28.37
N LEU A 575 1.70 1.72 29.03
CA LEU A 575 3.12 2.09 29.13
C LEU A 575 3.86 1.25 30.19
N ASP A 576 3.22 1.00 31.31
CA ASP A 576 3.77 0.17 32.39
C ASP A 576 2.64 -0.62 33.07
N ARG A 577 2.63 -1.94 32.85
CA ARG A 577 1.60 -2.86 33.37
C ARG A 577 1.54 -2.90 34.92
N ARG A 578 2.58 -2.43 35.61
CA ARG A 578 2.63 -2.36 37.08
C ARG A 578 1.82 -1.21 37.65
N VAL A 579 1.45 -0.23 36.81
CA VAL A 579 0.70 0.96 37.25
C VAL A 579 -0.73 0.60 37.63
N SER A 580 -1.15 0.96 38.84
CA SER A 580 -2.53 0.83 39.28
C SER A 580 -3.42 1.89 38.65
N ALA A 581 -4.56 1.47 38.12
CA ALA A 581 -5.55 2.38 37.54
C ALA A 581 -6.11 3.36 38.60
N ASP A 582 -6.35 2.87 39.81
CA ASP A 582 -6.86 3.71 40.91
C ASP A 582 -5.84 4.77 41.32
N ALA A 583 -4.56 4.38 41.44
CA ALA A 583 -3.49 5.33 41.75
C ALA A 583 -3.37 6.45 40.69
N VAL A 584 -3.62 6.15 39.42
CA VAL A 584 -3.61 7.18 38.37
C VAL A 584 -4.85 8.08 38.51
N ARG A 585 -6.04 7.52 38.75
CA ARG A 585 -7.26 8.32 38.96
C ARG A 585 -7.11 9.28 40.13
N ASP A 586 -6.63 8.80 41.27
CA ASP A 586 -6.39 9.61 42.47
C ASP A 586 -5.36 10.72 42.20
N LEU A 587 -4.30 10.40 41.43
CA LEU A 587 -3.24 11.35 41.11
C LEU A 587 -3.72 12.51 40.23
N ILE A 588 -4.66 12.25 39.32
CA ILE A 588 -5.17 13.27 38.38
C ILE A 588 -6.43 13.96 38.87
N GLU A 589 -7.05 13.51 39.94
CA GLU A 589 -8.23 14.14 40.52
C GLU A 589 -8.00 15.62 40.83
N GLY A 590 -8.90 16.49 40.38
CA GLY A 590 -8.81 17.94 40.55
C GLY A 590 -7.73 18.63 39.70
N ARG A 591 -6.99 17.92 38.86
CA ARG A 591 -6.01 18.50 37.92
C ARG A 591 -6.72 19.00 36.65
N ARG A 592 -6.13 20.01 36.00
CA ARG A 592 -6.63 20.45 34.69
C ARG A 592 -6.30 19.40 33.64
N GLU A 593 -7.27 19.03 32.84
CA GLU A 593 -7.09 18.01 31.78
C GLU A 593 -5.91 18.31 30.84
N ALA A 594 -5.66 19.58 30.49
CA ALA A 594 -4.54 19.98 29.66
C ALA A 594 -3.16 19.64 30.28
N ASP A 595 -3.04 19.78 31.60
CA ASP A 595 -1.81 19.44 32.32
C ASP A 595 -1.62 17.92 32.36
N VAL A 596 -2.70 17.17 32.53
CA VAL A 596 -2.71 15.70 32.49
C VAL A 596 -2.32 15.19 31.11
N ARG A 597 -2.92 15.74 30.04
CA ARG A 597 -2.58 15.37 28.65
C ARG A 597 -1.10 15.62 28.36
N ARG A 598 -0.56 16.79 28.76
CA ARG A 598 0.88 17.09 28.60
C ARG A 598 1.77 16.08 29.31
N ALA A 599 1.45 15.78 30.56
CA ALA A 599 2.24 14.82 31.35
C ALA A 599 2.18 13.41 30.71
N LEU A 600 1.00 12.98 30.25
CA LEU A 600 0.81 11.71 29.57
C LEU A 600 1.60 11.65 28.25
N SER A 601 1.52 12.70 27.45
CA SER A 601 2.27 12.80 26.18
C SER A 601 3.78 12.77 26.40
N ALA A 602 4.28 13.48 27.43
CA ALA A 602 5.69 13.44 27.80
C ALA A 602 6.13 12.04 28.24
N THR A 603 5.31 11.34 29.04
CA THR A 603 5.60 9.98 29.51
C THR A 603 5.66 8.98 28.37
N ARG A 604 4.77 9.10 27.38
CA ARG A 604 4.79 8.26 26.17
C ARG A 604 6.05 8.48 25.34
N ARG A 605 6.47 9.73 25.17
CA ARG A 605 7.64 10.07 24.36
C ARG A 605 8.93 9.55 24.99
N GLU A 606 9.10 9.77 26.27
CA GLU A 606 10.33 9.39 26.99
C GLU A 606 10.41 7.90 27.34
N ARG A 607 9.25 7.20 27.41
CA ARG A 607 9.14 5.77 27.79
C ARG A 607 10.07 5.39 28.96
N PRO A 608 9.94 6.05 30.10
CA PRO A 608 10.80 5.80 31.24
C PRO A 608 10.51 4.43 31.86
N ASP A 609 11.51 3.81 32.50
CA ASP A 609 11.39 2.53 33.21
C ASP A 609 10.31 2.56 34.32
N ASP A 610 10.12 3.71 34.94
CA ASP A 610 9.04 3.99 35.89
C ASP A 610 8.15 5.08 35.32
N ALA A 611 7.15 4.64 34.56
CA ALA A 611 6.21 5.54 33.90
C ALA A 611 5.35 6.32 34.89
N TYR A 612 5.00 5.73 36.04
CA TYR A 612 4.18 6.40 37.05
C TYR A 612 4.92 7.54 37.75
N ALA A 613 6.15 7.28 38.19
CA ALA A 613 6.97 8.30 38.84
C ALA A 613 7.28 9.46 37.90
N PHE A 614 7.57 9.18 36.63
CA PHE A 614 7.80 10.20 35.61
C PHE A 614 6.54 11.03 35.32
N PHE A 615 5.39 10.38 35.14
CA PHE A 615 4.09 11.03 34.94
C PHE A 615 3.76 11.98 36.10
N ASN A 616 3.90 11.51 37.36
CA ASN A 616 3.71 12.33 38.55
C ASN A 616 4.65 13.53 38.60
N ALA A 617 5.92 13.32 38.27
CA ALA A 617 6.90 14.42 38.19
C ALA A 617 6.53 15.46 37.13
N CYS A 618 6.01 15.04 35.99
CA CYS A 618 5.51 15.94 34.94
C CYS A 618 4.27 16.74 35.37
N LEU A 619 3.36 16.14 36.14
CA LEU A 619 2.18 16.80 36.69
C LEU A 619 2.56 17.85 37.75
N GLY A 620 3.63 17.62 38.52
CA GLY A 620 4.12 18.54 39.56
C GLY A 620 4.90 19.75 39.02
N ARG A 621 5.42 19.66 37.80
CA ARG A 621 6.13 20.76 37.16
C ARG A 621 5.13 21.82 36.67
N ARG A 622 4.99 22.93 37.36
CA ARG A 622 4.57 24.18 36.72
C ARG A 622 5.63 24.44 35.66
N VAL A 623 5.29 24.28 34.39
CA VAL A 623 6.21 24.55 33.29
C VAL A 623 6.44 26.06 33.25
N ASN A 624 7.47 26.53 33.94
CA ASN A 624 8.22 27.65 33.45
C ASN A 624 8.81 27.20 32.11
N ALA A 625 8.62 27.98 31.08
CA ALA A 625 8.98 27.71 29.69
C ALA A 625 10.51 27.65 29.49
N GLU A 626 11.19 26.72 30.16
CA GLU A 626 12.61 26.43 29.97
C GLU A 626 12.86 24.95 30.25
N VAL A 627 12.53 24.12 29.27
CA VAL A 627 13.25 22.86 29.11
C VAL A 627 13.93 22.93 27.75
N ALA A 628 15.09 23.53 27.73
CA ALA A 628 16.07 23.31 26.69
C ALA A 628 16.26 21.79 26.52
N ALA A 629 16.13 21.31 25.29
CA ALA A 629 16.52 19.95 24.95
C ALA A 629 17.94 19.68 25.50
N PRO A 630 18.21 18.49 26.10
CA PRO A 630 19.55 18.17 26.47
C PRO A 630 20.42 18.21 25.22
N ARG A 631 21.33 19.14 25.17
CA ARG A 631 22.41 19.15 24.18
C ARG A 631 23.21 17.85 24.41
N ARG A 632 22.94 16.83 23.60
CA ARG A 632 23.91 15.75 23.41
C ARG A 632 25.15 16.42 22.86
N GLY A 633 26.19 16.47 23.68
CA GLY A 633 27.51 17.00 23.33
C GLY A 633 27.98 16.24 22.09
N ILE A 634 28.21 16.97 21.03
CA ILE A 634 28.97 16.50 19.87
C ILE A 634 30.35 16.15 20.47
N PRO A 635 30.85 14.90 20.33
CA PRO A 635 32.21 14.59 20.73
C PRO A 635 33.14 15.52 19.93
N ALA A 636 33.99 16.28 20.62
CA ALA A 636 35.00 17.10 19.98
C ALA A 636 35.81 16.21 19.03
N LEU A 637 35.77 16.51 17.75
CA LEU A 637 36.69 15.94 16.76
C LEU A 637 38.10 16.21 17.24
N LYS A 638 38.83 15.15 17.60
CA LYS A 638 40.27 15.20 17.81
C LYS A 638 40.89 15.74 16.52
N ARG A 639 41.56 16.87 16.61
CA ARG A 639 42.47 17.33 15.56
C ARG A 639 43.49 16.21 15.31
N VAL A 640 43.47 15.68 14.11
CA VAL A 640 44.57 14.87 13.59
C VAL A 640 45.63 15.89 13.18
N ASP A 641 46.79 15.82 13.83
CA ASP A 641 47.96 16.60 13.47
C ASP A 641 48.37 16.21 12.03
N ASP A 642 48.53 17.22 11.19
CA ASP A 642 48.99 17.10 9.81
C ASP A 642 50.52 16.71 9.81
N PRO A 643 50.92 15.56 9.24
CA PRO A 643 52.31 15.15 9.25
C PRO A 643 53.16 15.73 8.09
N TYR A 644 52.66 16.70 7.34
CA TYR A 644 53.43 17.35 6.24
C TYR A 644 53.43 18.88 6.40
N GLY A 645 54.07 19.33 7.45
CA GLY A 645 54.59 20.69 7.56
C GLY A 645 55.98 20.76 6.96
N GLY A 646 56.12 21.38 5.81
CA GLY A 646 57.37 21.73 5.18
C GLY A 646 57.10 22.82 4.18
#